data_e495ad0795ecae8509b08196e2a54a56
#
_entry.id   e495ad0795ecae8509b08196e2a54a56
#
_cell.length_a   1.000
_cell.length_b   1.000
_cell.length_c   1.000
_cell.angle_alpha   90.00
_cell.angle_beta   90.00
_cell.angle_gamma   90.00
#
_symmetry.space_group_name_H-M   'P 1'
#
loop_
_entity.id
_entity.type
_entity.pdbx_description
1 polymer ?
#
loop_
_entity_poly.entity_id
_entity_poly.type
_entity_poly.pdbx_seq_one_letter_code
_entity_poly.pdbx_strand_id
1 'polypeptide(L)'
;MKKTIGILAHVDAGKTTFSEQVLYHTGSIKNIGRVDHKNSFLDSHEIEKKRGITVFSDQAVFKLNDSMYYLIDTPGHVDFSCEMERAISVMDYAIIIVSAVEGVQGHTETVWNLLRKYKVPTFFFINKLDRVGANLEGVICEIRQSLSKESFYINDLNELNESLIEFIAEMDEELLEKYLNNEYESYIWKDKLRKLIKENKVYPCFAGSALQDGGIKEFLNAFDELTFTKYDVNDKFSGIVNKIRYDSNGTRITFIKALSGKLKVRDEIEIYKGEQKIKEKISSIRIYNGNKFISLDEAQAGDIFAVTGLSLLNAGDVVGNLNEKMKLNMIPTLMSSVIYDKSYNEKEVLKYFKILEAEDPALNVLWNDSNKEIQVHIMGKIQLEVLKEVVLDRFNLKIDFGPCKIMYKETIKNSVKGYGHFEPLKHYAEVHLKIEENPRGYGITFENKCHADDLTTGQQNLIKTHIFERNHHGLLTGSDITDVKITLLTGRAHNKHTEGGDFREATFRALRQGLEKAENILLEPFYKFIIDVELEYLGKVLADIQRLSGEFNPPETNLNKVRITGRGPVSTFMDYSMDVIAFTKGKGNISLMFDGYDVCHNSDEVIEKIKYNKNADIEYSSNSVFCSKAQGIIVPWNEAEKYMHCEIFEE
;
A
#
# COMPACT_ATOMS: atom_id res chain seq x y z
N MET A 1 19.31 22.67 -4.70
CA MET A 1 18.73 21.61 -3.81
C MET A 1 18.22 20.46 -4.64
N LYS A 2 17.97 19.24 -4.05
CA LYS A 2 17.33 18.10 -4.73
C LYS A 2 15.97 17.88 -4.10
N LYS A 3 14.91 17.83 -4.90
CA LYS A 3 13.53 17.71 -4.42
C LYS A 3 12.79 16.63 -5.21
N THR A 4 12.14 15.70 -4.52
CA THR A 4 11.25 14.71 -5.12
C THR A 4 9.81 15.18 -4.95
N ILE A 5 9.12 15.37 -6.06
CA ILE A 5 7.73 15.84 -6.07
C ILE A 5 6.82 14.81 -6.72
N GLY A 6 5.64 14.62 -6.15
CA GLY A 6 4.59 13.80 -6.74
C GLY A 6 3.43 14.65 -7.21
N ILE A 7 2.89 14.33 -8.38
CA ILE A 7 1.64 14.91 -8.86
C ILE A 7 0.56 13.86 -8.73
N LEU A 8 -0.48 14.18 -7.93
CA LEU A 8 -1.59 13.30 -7.62
C LEU A 8 -2.90 13.99 -8.01
N ALA A 9 -3.85 13.22 -8.47
CA ALA A 9 -5.15 13.74 -8.89
C ALA A 9 -6.20 12.65 -8.94
N HIS A 10 -7.46 13.04 -8.83
CA HIS A 10 -8.55 12.21 -9.30
C HIS A 10 -8.49 12.06 -10.83
N VAL A 11 -9.07 10.99 -11.37
CA VAL A 11 -9.18 10.75 -12.82
C VAL A 11 -9.81 11.99 -13.49
N ASP A 12 -9.29 12.37 -14.64
CA ASP A 12 -9.73 13.54 -15.42
C ASP A 12 -9.52 14.93 -14.79
N ALA A 13 -8.93 15.06 -13.60
CA ALA A 13 -8.64 16.40 -13.05
C ALA A 13 -7.58 17.20 -13.84
N GLY A 14 -6.90 16.57 -14.80
CA GLY A 14 -5.91 17.18 -15.69
C GLY A 14 -4.47 17.01 -15.24
N LYS A 15 -4.17 15.93 -14.50
CA LYS A 15 -2.83 15.59 -14.00
C LYS A 15 -1.77 15.59 -15.10
N THR A 16 -1.96 14.78 -16.14
CA THR A 16 -1.00 14.64 -17.24
C THR A 16 -0.79 15.95 -17.98
N THR A 17 -1.86 16.74 -18.22
CA THR A 17 -1.75 18.06 -18.85
C THR A 17 -0.91 19.03 -18.00
N PHE A 18 -1.10 19.01 -16.67
CA PHE A 18 -0.31 19.82 -15.75
C PHE A 18 1.16 19.36 -15.74
N SER A 19 1.43 18.07 -15.69
CA SER A 19 2.79 17.51 -15.72
C SER A 19 3.52 17.91 -17.02
N GLU A 20 2.86 17.84 -18.16
CA GLU A 20 3.42 18.25 -19.46
C GLU A 20 3.77 19.75 -19.49
N GLN A 21 2.92 20.61 -18.93
CA GLN A 21 3.22 22.05 -18.80
C GLN A 21 4.42 22.30 -17.91
N VAL A 22 4.50 21.61 -16.75
CA VAL A 22 5.67 21.71 -15.85
C VAL A 22 6.96 21.36 -16.59
N LEU A 23 6.97 20.25 -17.34
CA LEU A 23 8.13 19.80 -18.10
C LEU A 23 8.48 20.74 -19.26
N TYR A 24 7.48 21.36 -19.89
CA TYR A 24 7.69 22.34 -20.95
C TYR A 24 8.30 23.65 -20.42
N HIS A 25 7.73 24.23 -19.36
CA HIS A 25 8.27 25.46 -18.75
C HIS A 25 9.67 25.32 -18.19
N THR A 26 10.04 24.11 -17.78
CA THR A 26 11.39 23.79 -17.29
C THR A 26 12.35 23.36 -18.39
N GLY A 27 11.91 23.37 -19.66
CA GLY A 27 12.72 23.03 -20.82
C GLY A 27 13.11 21.56 -20.93
N SER A 28 12.48 20.68 -20.15
CA SER A 28 12.74 19.22 -20.20
C SER A 28 12.16 18.56 -21.43
N ILE A 29 11.09 19.11 -21.96
CA ILE A 29 10.50 18.74 -23.24
C ILE A 29 10.40 19.96 -24.19
N LYS A 30 10.53 19.72 -25.48
CA LYS A 30 10.48 20.78 -26.51
C LYS A 30 9.06 21.11 -26.94
N ASN A 31 8.16 20.14 -26.94
CA ASN A 31 6.78 20.28 -27.35
C ASN A 31 5.90 19.65 -26.27
N ILE A 32 4.76 20.28 -26.00
CA ILE A 32 3.77 19.76 -25.04
C ILE A 32 3.03 18.60 -25.67
N GLY A 33 3.05 17.44 -25.00
CA GLY A 33 2.22 16.32 -25.36
C GLY A 33 0.76 16.53 -24.92
N ARG A 34 -0.17 15.85 -25.57
CA ARG A 34 -1.60 15.85 -25.21
C ARG A 34 -2.11 14.42 -25.07
N VAL A 35 -2.85 14.16 -24.01
CA VAL A 35 -3.49 12.86 -23.77
C VAL A 35 -4.40 12.48 -24.95
N ASP A 36 -5.21 13.44 -25.42
CA ASP A 36 -6.10 13.25 -26.57
C ASP A 36 -5.38 12.84 -27.86
N HIS A 37 -4.14 13.28 -28.01
CA HIS A 37 -3.30 12.97 -29.19
C HIS A 37 -2.38 11.77 -28.94
N LYS A 38 -2.43 11.14 -27.75
CA LYS A 38 -1.64 9.96 -27.36
C LYS A 38 -0.12 10.15 -27.49
N ASN A 39 0.37 11.39 -27.30
CA ASN A 39 1.76 11.75 -27.45
C ASN A 39 2.36 12.41 -26.19
N SER A 40 1.74 12.20 -25.01
CA SER A 40 2.29 12.65 -23.71
C SER A 40 3.65 12.00 -23.41
N PHE A 41 4.54 12.74 -22.75
CA PHE A 41 5.89 12.30 -22.42
C PHE A 41 5.89 11.24 -21.30
N LEU A 42 5.04 11.43 -20.28
CA LEU A 42 4.98 10.55 -19.11
C LEU A 42 4.13 9.30 -19.35
N ASP A 43 2.99 9.40 -20.07
CA ASP A 43 2.22 8.20 -20.43
C ASP A 43 2.92 7.46 -21.57
N SER A 44 4.02 6.78 -21.25
CA SER A 44 4.89 6.19 -22.27
C SER A 44 4.39 4.84 -22.81
N HIS A 45 3.57 4.12 -22.04
CA HIS A 45 3.06 2.80 -22.37
C HIS A 45 1.85 2.84 -23.31
N GLU A 46 1.82 1.93 -24.28
CA GLU A 46 0.68 1.82 -25.22
C GLU A 46 -0.66 1.58 -24.53
N ILE A 47 -0.63 0.89 -23.39
CA ILE A 47 -1.82 0.61 -22.56
C ILE A 47 -2.41 1.90 -21.98
N GLU A 48 -1.57 2.77 -21.45
CA GLU A 48 -1.98 4.09 -20.93
C GLU A 48 -2.56 4.97 -22.02
N LYS A 49 -1.90 5.01 -23.19
CA LYS A 49 -2.36 5.74 -24.36
C LYS A 49 -3.69 5.24 -24.91
N LYS A 50 -3.95 3.93 -24.86
CA LYS A 50 -5.22 3.34 -25.31
C LYS A 50 -6.37 3.64 -24.35
N ARG A 51 -6.10 3.61 -23.04
CA ARG A 51 -7.10 3.76 -21.99
C ARG A 51 -7.29 5.21 -21.53
N GLY A 52 -6.32 6.09 -21.79
CA GLY A 52 -6.32 7.47 -21.33
C GLY A 52 -6.14 7.64 -19.82
N ILE A 53 -5.58 6.63 -19.13
CA ILE A 53 -5.30 6.65 -17.69
C ILE A 53 -3.84 6.30 -17.42
N THR A 54 -3.23 6.96 -16.45
CA THR A 54 -1.90 6.59 -15.95
C THR A 54 -2.03 5.33 -15.10
N VAL A 55 -1.22 4.33 -15.41
CA VAL A 55 -1.18 3.02 -14.73
C VAL A 55 0.10 2.84 -13.95
N PHE A 56 1.21 3.27 -14.51
CA PHE A 56 2.55 3.12 -13.94
C PHE A 56 3.06 4.45 -13.42
N SER A 57 3.84 4.41 -12.34
CA SER A 57 4.54 5.59 -11.84
C SER A 57 5.77 5.85 -12.72
N ASP A 58 5.72 6.85 -13.57
CA ASP A 58 6.86 7.26 -14.38
C ASP A 58 7.60 8.45 -13.77
N GLN A 59 8.89 8.53 -14.06
CA GLN A 59 9.79 9.55 -13.53
C GLN A 59 10.24 10.51 -14.62
N ALA A 60 10.17 11.80 -14.32
CA ALA A 60 10.86 12.83 -15.09
C ALA A 60 11.84 13.61 -14.21
N VAL A 61 12.84 14.19 -14.82
CA VAL A 61 13.85 15.01 -14.13
C VAL A 61 13.94 16.36 -14.81
N PHE A 62 13.87 17.42 -14.02
CA PHE A 62 14.03 18.78 -14.52
C PHE A 62 14.81 19.66 -13.54
N LYS A 63 15.32 20.77 -14.06
CA LYS A 63 15.98 21.78 -13.27
C LYS A 63 15.14 23.07 -13.27
N LEU A 64 14.91 23.61 -12.09
CA LEU A 64 14.27 24.93 -11.92
C LEU A 64 15.14 25.75 -10.97
N ASN A 65 15.61 26.90 -11.43
CA ASN A 65 16.62 27.73 -10.74
C ASN A 65 17.83 26.86 -10.30
N ASP A 66 18.16 26.85 -9.01
CA ASP A 66 19.27 26.07 -8.43
C ASP A 66 18.83 24.70 -7.88
N SER A 67 17.60 24.30 -8.14
CA SER A 67 17.04 23.06 -7.65
C SER A 67 16.90 22.00 -8.75
N MET A 68 17.26 20.76 -8.44
CA MET A 68 16.99 19.58 -9.26
C MET A 68 15.71 18.91 -8.74
N TYR A 69 14.77 18.68 -9.62
CA TYR A 69 13.49 18.06 -9.33
C TYR A 69 13.38 16.66 -9.93
N TYR A 70 12.96 15.72 -9.11
CA TYR A 70 12.52 14.39 -9.51
C TYR A 70 11.00 14.36 -9.43
N LEU A 71 10.35 14.45 -10.58
CA LEU A 71 8.90 14.35 -10.70
C LEU A 71 8.50 12.90 -10.79
N ILE A 72 7.59 12.46 -9.92
CA ILE A 72 6.94 11.16 -9.98
C ILE A 72 5.49 11.40 -10.40
N ASP A 73 5.14 10.89 -11.57
CA ASP A 73 3.75 10.82 -12.02
C ASP A 73 3.10 9.58 -11.41
N THR A 74 1.92 9.71 -10.82
CA THR A 74 1.26 8.62 -10.09
C THR A 74 -0.02 8.18 -10.78
N PRO A 75 -0.39 6.89 -10.67
CA PRO A 75 -1.70 6.44 -11.12
C PRO A 75 -2.83 7.21 -10.44
N GLY A 76 -3.86 7.57 -11.21
CA GLY A 76 -5.05 8.25 -10.70
C GLY A 76 -6.23 7.32 -10.37
N HIS A 77 -6.12 6.01 -10.64
CA HIS A 77 -7.18 5.05 -10.44
C HIS A 77 -6.98 4.21 -9.16
N VAL A 78 -8.07 3.92 -8.45
CA VAL A 78 -8.05 3.20 -7.16
C VAL A 78 -7.42 1.81 -7.26
N ASP A 79 -7.59 1.10 -8.38
CA ASP A 79 -6.99 -0.23 -8.59
C ASP A 79 -5.46 -0.25 -8.57
N PHE A 80 -4.82 0.93 -8.70
CA PHE A 80 -3.36 1.10 -8.64
C PHE A 80 -2.88 1.79 -7.35
N SER A 81 -3.70 1.76 -6.31
CA SER A 81 -3.39 2.44 -5.04
C SER A 81 -2.11 1.92 -4.36
N CYS A 82 -1.75 0.65 -4.55
CA CYS A 82 -0.48 0.11 -4.05
C CYS A 82 0.73 0.78 -4.69
N GLU A 83 0.69 1.02 -6.01
CA GLU A 83 1.74 1.75 -6.74
C GLU A 83 1.80 3.21 -6.30
N MET A 84 0.65 3.85 -6.14
CA MET A 84 0.54 5.22 -5.64
C MET A 84 1.13 5.36 -4.22
N GLU A 85 0.83 4.44 -3.31
CA GLU A 85 1.35 4.47 -1.94
C GLU A 85 2.89 4.33 -1.93
N ARG A 86 3.45 3.44 -2.76
CA ARG A 86 4.90 3.33 -2.93
C ARG A 86 5.53 4.61 -3.45
N ALA A 87 4.89 5.27 -4.42
CA ALA A 87 5.36 6.56 -4.92
C ALA A 87 5.32 7.66 -3.85
N ILE A 88 4.22 7.77 -3.09
CA ILE A 88 4.06 8.74 -1.99
C ILE A 88 5.18 8.60 -0.95
N SER A 89 5.59 7.40 -0.65
CA SER A 89 6.57 7.10 0.39
C SER A 89 7.96 7.71 0.19
N VAL A 90 8.28 8.11 -1.03
CA VAL A 90 9.59 8.69 -1.39
C VAL A 90 9.52 10.17 -1.78
N MET A 91 8.34 10.79 -1.66
CA MET A 91 8.13 12.20 -1.99
C MET A 91 8.62 13.13 -0.88
N ASP A 92 9.26 14.22 -1.26
CA ASP A 92 9.56 15.33 -0.37
C ASP A 92 8.38 16.31 -0.25
N TYR A 93 7.62 16.44 -1.35
CA TYR A 93 6.43 17.29 -1.49
C TYR A 93 5.45 16.66 -2.45
N ALA A 94 4.17 16.94 -2.26
CA ALA A 94 3.10 16.50 -3.15
C ALA A 94 2.32 17.70 -3.70
N ILE A 95 1.80 17.55 -4.91
CA ILE A 95 0.89 18.50 -5.57
C ILE A 95 -0.39 17.73 -5.87
N ILE A 96 -1.49 18.13 -5.25
CA ILE A 96 -2.82 17.58 -5.54
C ILE A 96 -3.51 18.50 -6.54
N ILE A 97 -3.85 17.95 -7.71
CA ILE A 97 -4.64 18.65 -8.73
C ILE A 97 -6.13 18.43 -8.42
N VAL A 98 -6.87 19.51 -8.24
CA VAL A 98 -8.32 19.51 -8.02
C VAL A 98 -8.99 20.24 -9.16
N SER A 99 -10.08 19.67 -9.70
CA SER A 99 -10.84 20.33 -10.79
C SER A 99 -11.73 21.44 -10.23
N ALA A 100 -11.67 22.64 -10.83
CA ALA A 100 -12.53 23.77 -10.47
C ALA A 100 -14.01 23.51 -10.78
N VAL A 101 -14.33 22.48 -11.57
CA VAL A 101 -15.70 22.12 -11.98
C VAL A 101 -16.26 21.01 -11.11
N GLU A 102 -15.43 19.99 -10.83
CA GLU A 102 -15.84 18.78 -10.11
C GLU A 102 -15.62 18.87 -8.59
N GLY A 103 -14.72 19.75 -8.15
CA GLY A 103 -14.38 19.93 -6.73
C GLY A 103 -13.59 18.78 -6.12
N VAL A 104 -13.68 18.64 -4.82
CA VAL A 104 -13.02 17.56 -4.05
C VAL A 104 -13.80 16.27 -4.24
N GLN A 105 -13.13 15.27 -4.82
CA GLN A 105 -13.68 13.95 -5.06
C GLN A 105 -13.21 12.96 -3.99
N GLY A 106 -13.96 11.87 -3.76
CA GLY A 106 -13.61 10.88 -2.74
C GLY A 106 -12.21 10.28 -2.90
N HIS A 107 -11.71 10.10 -4.13
CA HIS A 107 -10.32 9.70 -4.36
C HIS A 107 -9.33 10.77 -3.90
N THR A 108 -9.64 12.05 -4.03
CA THR A 108 -8.81 13.14 -3.49
C THR A 108 -8.65 13.03 -1.98
N GLU A 109 -9.71 12.66 -1.26
CA GLU A 109 -9.67 12.42 0.18
C GLU A 109 -8.80 11.20 0.53
N THR A 110 -8.87 10.13 -0.27
CA THR A 110 -8.00 8.95 -0.11
C THR A 110 -6.52 9.33 -0.26
N VAL A 111 -6.18 10.05 -1.31
CA VAL A 111 -4.84 10.57 -1.57
C VAL A 111 -4.37 11.46 -0.42
N TRP A 112 -5.23 12.38 0.02
CA TRP A 112 -4.97 13.27 1.14
C TRP A 112 -4.62 12.50 2.42
N ASN A 113 -5.43 11.51 2.80
CA ASN A 113 -5.21 10.70 3.99
C ASN A 113 -3.88 9.94 3.95
N LEU A 114 -3.49 9.39 2.78
CA LEU A 114 -2.19 8.77 2.59
C LEU A 114 -1.05 9.79 2.76
N LEU A 115 -1.14 10.97 2.14
CA LEU A 115 -0.13 12.02 2.29
C LEU A 115 0.02 12.47 3.75
N ARG A 116 -1.09 12.58 4.51
CA ARG A 116 -1.04 12.90 5.96
C ARG A 116 -0.36 11.80 6.75
N LYS A 117 -0.63 10.55 6.44
CA LYS A 117 0.01 9.41 7.11
C LYS A 117 1.52 9.38 6.89
N TYR A 118 1.97 9.64 5.66
CA TYR A 118 3.39 9.73 5.32
C TYR A 118 4.00 11.10 5.66
N LYS A 119 3.23 12.02 6.21
CA LYS A 119 3.64 13.38 6.59
C LYS A 119 4.29 14.14 5.42
N VAL A 120 3.78 13.95 4.20
CA VAL A 120 4.28 14.62 3.00
C VAL A 120 3.67 16.03 2.91
N PRO A 121 4.47 17.11 2.92
CA PRO A 121 4.00 18.47 2.71
C PRO A 121 3.31 18.61 1.35
N THR A 122 2.11 19.23 1.35
CA THR A 122 1.20 19.16 0.22
C THR A 122 0.77 20.55 -0.24
N PHE A 123 0.75 20.74 -1.55
CA PHE A 123 0.21 21.90 -2.26
C PHE A 123 -1.02 21.48 -3.04
N PHE A 124 -1.98 22.40 -3.21
CA PHE A 124 -3.13 22.21 -4.08
C PHE A 124 -2.99 23.09 -5.32
N PHE A 125 -3.33 22.54 -6.49
CA PHE A 125 -3.50 23.30 -7.71
C PHE A 125 -4.91 23.09 -8.24
N ILE A 126 -5.74 24.15 -8.21
CA ILE A 126 -7.13 24.13 -8.66
C ILE A 126 -7.12 24.39 -10.17
N ASN A 127 -7.34 23.33 -10.95
CA ASN A 127 -7.20 23.30 -12.40
C ASN A 127 -8.55 23.51 -13.11
N LYS A 128 -8.53 23.74 -14.42
CA LYS A 128 -9.69 23.89 -15.31
C LYS A 128 -10.52 25.16 -15.05
N LEU A 129 -9.90 26.28 -14.64
CA LEU A 129 -10.61 27.56 -14.49
C LEU A 129 -11.20 28.08 -15.80
N ASP A 130 -10.71 27.59 -16.95
CA ASP A 130 -11.21 27.90 -18.30
C ASP A 130 -12.55 27.23 -18.65
N ARG A 131 -13.01 26.28 -17.86
CA ARG A 131 -14.22 25.51 -18.14
C ARG A 131 -15.48 26.22 -17.64
N VAL A 132 -16.57 26.04 -18.40
CA VAL A 132 -17.90 26.49 -17.97
C VAL A 132 -18.31 25.75 -16.70
N GLY A 133 -18.75 26.49 -15.68
CA GLY A 133 -19.10 25.95 -14.36
C GLY A 133 -17.94 25.90 -13.36
N ALA A 134 -16.74 26.39 -13.74
CA ALA A 134 -15.63 26.50 -12.78
C ALA A 134 -16.00 27.47 -11.62
N ASN A 135 -15.75 27.03 -10.39
CA ASN A 135 -16.05 27.77 -9.17
C ASN A 135 -14.89 27.69 -8.19
N LEU A 136 -13.94 28.63 -8.29
CA LEU A 136 -12.74 28.66 -7.47
C LEU A 136 -13.05 28.75 -5.98
N GLU A 137 -13.90 29.71 -5.58
CA GLU A 137 -14.24 29.95 -4.17
C GLU A 137 -14.94 28.73 -3.54
N GLY A 138 -15.88 28.13 -4.29
CA GLY A 138 -16.56 26.91 -3.88
C GLY A 138 -15.59 25.75 -3.61
N VAL A 139 -14.63 25.54 -4.52
CA VAL A 139 -13.65 24.47 -4.38
C VAL A 139 -12.67 24.74 -3.22
N ILE A 140 -12.27 25.99 -2.99
CA ILE A 140 -11.46 26.33 -1.80
C ILE A 140 -12.22 26.02 -0.52
N CYS A 141 -13.52 26.34 -0.48
CA CYS A 141 -14.37 26.02 0.65
C CYS A 141 -14.48 24.50 0.86
N GLU A 142 -14.68 23.71 -0.21
CA GLU A 142 -14.68 22.25 -0.15
C GLU A 142 -13.35 21.68 0.36
N ILE A 143 -12.21 22.18 -0.11
CA ILE A 143 -10.87 21.77 0.37
C ILE A 143 -10.76 22.03 1.89
N ARG A 144 -11.21 23.21 2.35
CA ARG A 144 -11.19 23.55 3.77
C ARG A 144 -12.09 22.67 4.61
N GLN A 145 -13.26 22.30 4.11
CA GLN A 145 -14.23 21.48 4.83
C GLN A 145 -13.86 20.01 4.85
N SER A 146 -13.44 19.46 3.69
CA SER A 146 -13.23 18.01 3.52
C SER A 146 -11.80 17.57 3.81
N LEU A 147 -10.80 18.44 3.63
CA LEU A 147 -9.40 18.05 3.74
C LEU A 147 -8.69 18.76 4.92
N SER A 148 -8.56 20.07 4.88
CA SER A 148 -7.93 20.82 5.98
C SER A 148 -8.35 22.28 6.02
N LYS A 149 -8.72 22.76 7.21
CA LYS A 149 -9.04 24.18 7.47
C LYS A 149 -7.83 25.11 7.25
N GLU A 150 -6.62 24.58 7.38
CA GLU A 150 -5.35 25.29 7.21
C GLU A 150 -4.93 25.38 5.73
N SER A 151 -5.89 25.24 4.80
CA SER A 151 -5.69 25.44 3.37
C SER A 151 -5.94 26.90 2.98
N PHE A 152 -4.95 27.55 2.40
CA PHE A 152 -5.01 28.98 2.06
C PHE A 152 -4.73 29.21 0.57
N TYR A 153 -5.61 29.95 -0.09
CA TYR A 153 -5.41 30.37 -1.46
C TYR A 153 -4.38 31.49 -1.52
N ILE A 154 -3.38 31.32 -2.36
CA ILE A 154 -2.31 32.30 -2.60
C ILE A 154 -2.41 32.75 -4.06
N ASN A 155 -2.82 34.01 -4.25
CA ASN A 155 -2.87 34.63 -5.57
C ASN A 155 -1.51 35.21 -5.97
N ASP A 156 -0.88 35.96 -5.07
CA ASP A 156 0.47 36.47 -5.22
C ASP A 156 1.29 36.19 -3.96
N LEU A 157 2.46 35.56 -4.15
CA LEU A 157 3.35 35.28 -3.03
C LEU A 157 3.97 36.52 -2.39
N ASN A 158 3.99 37.66 -3.09
CA ASN A 158 4.51 38.93 -2.56
C ASN A 158 3.47 39.68 -1.72
N GLU A 159 2.18 39.37 -1.93
CA GLU A 159 1.05 39.96 -1.22
C GLU A 159 0.20 38.87 -0.61
N LEU A 160 0.66 38.32 0.53
CA LEU A 160 -0.10 37.30 1.26
C LEU A 160 -1.42 37.88 1.75
N ASN A 161 -2.50 37.10 1.68
CA ASN A 161 -3.80 37.53 2.17
C ASN A 161 -3.83 37.66 3.71
N GLU A 162 -4.69 38.54 4.22
CA GLU A 162 -4.77 38.87 5.63
C GLU A 162 -5.02 37.64 6.51
N SER A 163 -5.92 36.76 6.12
CA SER A 163 -6.23 35.55 6.89
C SER A 163 -5.05 34.56 7.01
N LEU A 164 -4.16 34.52 6.01
CA LEU A 164 -2.91 33.73 6.07
C LEU A 164 -1.88 34.41 6.96
N ILE A 165 -1.78 35.74 6.90
CA ILE A 165 -0.87 36.53 7.74
C ILE A 165 -1.29 36.38 9.22
N GLU A 166 -2.58 36.51 9.55
CA GLU A 166 -3.12 36.29 10.89
C GLU A 166 -2.79 34.89 11.39
N PHE A 167 -3.06 33.86 10.58
CA PHE A 167 -2.77 32.48 10.95
C PHE A 167 -1.25 32.25 11.20
N ILE A 168 -0.37 32.84 10.39
CA ILE A 168 1.07 32.74 10.59
C ILE A 168 1.48 33.46 11.89
N ALA A 169 0.89 34.63 12.16
CA ALA A 169 1.15 35.42 13.35
C ALA A 169 0.76 34.67 14.64
N GLU A 170 -0.40 33.99 14.65
CA GLU A 170 -0.83 33.18 15.78
C GLU A 170 0.12 32.02 16.14
N MET A 171 0.96 31.59 15.18
CA MET A 171 1.93 30.50 15.36
C MET A 171 3.31 30.95 15.86
N ASP A 172 3.50 32.27 16.07
CA ASP A 172 4.81 32.82 16.42
C ASP A 172 4.70 34.16 17.14
N GLU A 173 5.15 34.24 18.40
CA GLU A 173 5.03 35.43 19.24
C GLU A 173 5.70 36.68 18.64
N GLU A 174 6.86 36.52 18.00
CA GLU A 174 7.57 37.64 17.37
C GLU A 174 6.79 38.20 16.14
N LEU A 175 6.21 37.29 15.36
CA LEU A 175 5.39 37.66 14.20
C LEU A 175 4.03 38.23 14.63
N LEU A 176 3.48 37.79 15.74
CA LEU A 176 2.26 38.38 16.30
C LEU A 176 2.48 39.82 16.73
N GLU A 177 3.61 40.12 17.37
CA GLU A 177 3.98 41.52 17.74
C GLU A 177 4.14 42.40 16.50
N LYS A 178 4.83 41.90 15.46
CA LYS A 178 4.98 42.59 14.18
C LYS A 178 3.64 42.85 13.48
N TYR A 179 2.75 41.84 13.49
CA TYR A 179 1.41 41.98 12.91
C TYR A 179 0.59 43.08 13.63
N LEU A 180 0.61 43.08 14.96
CA LEU A 180 -0.10 44.06 15.77
C LEU A 180 0.44 45.51 15.57
N ASN A 181 1.74 45.63 15.27
CA ASN A 181 2.38 46.89 14.98
C ASN A 181 2.28 47.32 13.49
N ASN A 182 1.57 46.56 12.66
CA ASN A 182 1.50 46.76 11.20
C ASN A 182 2.88 46.76 10.49
N GLU A 183 3.83 45.98 11.01
CA GLU A 183 5.14 45.79 10.41
C GLU A 183 5.13 44.58 9.49
N TYR A 184 5.10 44.79 8.17
CA TYR A 184 5.10 43.72 7.20
C TYR A 184 6.40 43.70 6.39
N GLU A 185 7.21 42.67 6.62
CA GLU A 185 8.40 42.37 5.86
C GLU A 185 8.25 41.02 5.14
N SER A 186 7.88 41.04 3.87
CA SER A 186 7.50 39.88 3.06
C SER A 186 8.43 38.66 3.23
N TYR A 187 9.74 38.86 3.34
CA TYR A 187 10.72 37.77 3.42
C TYR A 187 10.60 36.99 4.74
N ILE A 188 10.27 37.63 5.86
CA ILE A 188 10.11 36.98 7.18
C ILE A 188 8.88 36.09 7.17
N TRP A 189 7.77 36.62 6.66
CA TRP A 189 6.52 35.91 6.54
C TRP A 189 6.65 34.69 5.61
N LYS A 190 7.33 34.84 4.48
CA LYS A 190 7.63 33.74 3.56
C LYS A 190 8.51 32.67 4.21
N ASP A 191 9.54 33.02 4.98
CA ASP A 191 10.39 32.05 5.66
C ASP A 191 9.63 31.25 6.70
N LYS A 192 8.74 31.91 7.47
CA LYS A 192 7.85 31.22 8.40
C LYS A 192 6.86 30.32 7.67
N LEU A 193 6.24 30.80 6.59
CA LEU A 193 5.33 30.02 5.75
C LEU A 193 6.01 28.75 5.22
N ARG A 194 7.25 28.85 4.74
CA ARG A 194 8.05 27.67 4.30
C ARG A 194 8.20 26.64 5.40
N LYS A 195 8.46 27.05 6.65
CA LYS A 195 8.58 26.17 7.81
C LYS A 195 7.24 25.50 8.14
N LEU A 196 6.14 26.28 8.18
CA LEU A 196 4.81 25.76 8.44
C LEU A 196 4.34 24.77 7.37
N ILE A 197 4.65 25.00 6.10
CA ILE A 197 4.40 24.05 5.01
C ILE A 197 5.17 22.76 5.27
N LYS A 198 6.48 22.85 5.57
CA LYS A 198 7.32 21.68 5.83
C LYS A 198 6.84 20.85 7.03
N GLU A 199 6.27 21.52 8.03
CA GLU A 199 5.70 20.89 9.23
C GLU A 199 4.26 20.39 9.04
N ASN A 200 3.69 20.52 7.83
CA ASN A 200 2.30 20.15 7.53
C ASN A 200 1.25 20.93 8.34
N LYS A 201 1.51 22.19 8.63
CA LYS A 201 0.60 23.10 9.33
C LYS A 201 -0.13 24.08 8.41
N VAL A 202 0.35 24.25 7.17
CA VAL A 202 -0.25 25.09 6.14
C VAL A 202 -0.20 24.36 4.80
N TYR A 203 -1.29 24.46 4.05
CA TYR A 203 -1.44 23.86 2.73
C TYR A 203 -1.78 24.92 1.69
N PRO A 204 -0.79 25.39 0.91
CA PRO A 204 -1.01 26.40 -0.10
C PRO A 204 -1.88 25.91 -1.25
N CYS A 205 -2.87 26.73 -1.63
CA CYS A 205 -3.72 26.49 -2.79
C CYS A 205 -3.40 27.53 -3.86
N PHE A 206 -3.16 27.08 -5.09
CA PHE A 206 -3.00 27.88 -6.29
C PHE A 206 -4.07 27.49 -7.30
N ALA A 207 -4.29 28.33 -8.30
CA ALA A 207 -5.32 28.05 -9.29
C ALA A 207 -4.87 28.46 -10.70
N GLY A 208 -5.45 27.78 -11.70
CA GLY A 208 -5.11 28.07 -13.10
C GLY A 208 -5.81 27.15 -14.09
N SER A 209 -5.28 27.13 -15.30
CA SER A 209 -5.70 26.22 -16.37
C SER A 209 -4.48 25.62 -17.04
N ALA A 210 -4.25 24.34 -16.79
CA ALA A 210 -3.16 23.61 -17.43
C ALA A 210 -3.33 23.52 -18.95
N LEU A 211 -4.58 23.48 -19.44
CA LEU A 211 -4.85 23.43 -20.88
C LEU A 211 -4.54 24.74 -21.58
N GLN A 212 -4.80 25.88 -20.93
CA GLN A 212 -4.59 27.22 -21.46
C GLN A 212 -3.26 27.84 -21.01
N ASP A 213 -2.42 27.04 -20.31
CA ASP A 213 -1.12 27.51 -19.76
C ASP A 213 -1.25 28.67 -18.77
N GLY A 214 -2.37 28.76 -18.06
CA GLY A 214 -2.62 29.82 -17.08
C GLY A 214 -2.22 29.43 -15.67
N GLY A 215 -1.41 30.26 -14.98
CA GLY A 215 -1.04 30.08 -13.57
C GLY A 215 0.06 29.04 -13.31
N ILE A 216 0.57 28.34 -14.32
CA ILE A 216 1.56 27.26 -14.15
C ILE A 216 2.93 27.82 -13.78
N LYS A 217 3.37 28.84 -14.49
CA LYS A 217 4.68 29.45 -14.25
C LYS A 217 4.76 30.15 -12.90
N GLU A 218 3.69 30.86 -12.54
CA GLU A 218 3.53 31.50 -11.24
C GLU A 218 3.56 30.46 -10.11
N PHE A 219 2.81 29.37 -10.26
CA PHE A 219 2.83 28.25 -9.34
C PHE A 219 4.23 27.65 -9.19
N LEU A 220 4.94 27.37 -10.29
CA LEU A 220 6.28 26.77 -10.25
C LEU A 220 7.28 27.66 -9.50
N ASN A 221 7.25 28.97 -9.74
CA ASN A 221 8.11 29.92 -9.03
C ASN A 221 7.79 29.96 -7.53
N ALA A 222 6.51 30.05 -7.17
CA ALA A 222 6.08 30.04 -5.78
C ALA A 222 6.43 28.70 -5.10
N PHE A 223 6.25 27.59 -5.79
CA PHE A 223 6.59 26.26 -5.28
C PHE A 223 8.09 26.11 -5.01
N ASP A 224 8.96 26.59 -5.92
CA ASP A 224 10.41 26.55 -5.70
C ASP A 224 10.83 27.45 -4.53
N GLU A 225 10.24 28.64 -4.41
CA GLU A 225 10.50 29.58 -3.32
C GLU A 225 10.01 29.05 -1.97
N LEU A 226 8.84 28.38 -1.92
CA LEU A 226 8.23 27.87 -0.68
C LEU A 226 8.72 26.49 -0.23
N THR A 227 9.57 25.83 -1.01
CA THR A 227 10.01 24.45 -0.69
C THR A 227 11.51 24.38 -0.46
N PHE A 228 11.91 23.54 0.48
CA PHE A 228 13.32 23.23 0.73
C PHE A 228 13.51 21.79 1.20
N THR A 229 14.67 21.24 0.92
CA THR A 229 15.09 19.91 1.39
C THR A 229 16.48 20.00 2.00
N LYS A 230 16.72 19.18 3.00
CA LYS A 230 18.03 19.05 3.65
C LYS A 230 18.39 17.58 3.72
N TYR A 231 19.40 17.17 2.98
CA TYR A 231 19.94 15.83 2.94
C TYR A 231 21.38 15.81 3.45
N ASP A 232 21.72 14.82 4.28
CA ASP A 232 23.11 14.65 4.72
C ASP A 232 23.84 13.71 3.76
N VAL A 233 24.78 14.29 3.01
CA VAL A 233 25.60 13.59 2.02
C VAL A 233 26.82 12.91 2.64
N ASN A 234 27.18 13.28 3.88
CA ASN A 234 28.37 12.79 4.59
C ASN A 234 28.07 11.61 5.52
N ASP A 235 26.79 11.31 5.76
CA ASP A 235 26.38 10.16 6.55
C ASP A 235 26.54 8.84 5.77
N LYS A 236 26.33 7.71 6.43
CA LYS A 236 26.27 6.40 5.78
C LYS A 236 25.10 6.35 4.80
N PHE A 237 25.32 5.63 3.69
CA PHE A 237 24.27 5.47 2.69
C PHE A 237 23.05 4.79 3.28
N SER A 238 21.89 5.38 3.00
CA SER A 238 20.58 4.78 3.21
C SER A 238 19.62 5.16 2.10
N GLY A 239 18.70 4.27 1.77
CA GLY A 239 17.72 4.52 0.71
C GLY A 239 16.51 3.60 0.80
N ILE A 240 15.50 3.92 -0.02
CA ILE A 240 14.26 3.16 -0.16
C ILE A 240 14.11 2.73 -1.62
N VAL A 241 13.83 1.45 -1.84
CA VAL A 241 13.48 0.92 -3.16
C VAL A 241 12.03 1.30 -3.47
N ASN A 242 11.84 2.25 -4.38
CA ASN A 242 10.49 2.70 -4.73
C ASN A 242 9.87 1.93 -5.91
N LYS A 243 10.68 1.41 -6.83
CA LYS A 243 10.22 0.73 -8.04
C LYS A 243 11.23 -0.32 -8.51
N ILE A 244 10.74 -1.39 -9.10
CA ILE A 244 11.54 -2.36 -9.86
C ILE A 244 10.98 -2.42 -11.27
N ARG A 245 11.86 -2.55 -12.25
CA ARG A 245 11.52 -2.70 -13.67
C ARG A 245 12.47 -3.68 -14.32
N TYR A 246 12.01 -4.37 -15.34
CA TYR A 246 12.87 -5.18 -16.21
C TYR A 246 12.93 -4.53 -17.59
N ASP A 247 14.12 -4.40 -18.15
CA ASP A 247 14.31 -3.91 -19.52
C ASP A 247 13.98 -5.00 -20.56
N SER A 248 14.04 -4.63 -21.84
CA SER A 248 13.76 -5.54 -22.96
C SER A 248 14.72 -6.75 -23.03
N ASN A 249 15.86 -6.66 -22.37
CA ASN A 249 16.85 -7.74 -22.29
C ASN A 249 16.66 -8.61 -21.05
N GLY A 250 15.64 -8.35 -20.22
CA GLY A 250 15.39 -9.04 -18.97
C GLY A 250 16.33 -8.63 -17.83
N THR A 251 17.05 -7.49 -17.97
CA THR A 251 17.89 -6.96 -16.89
C THR A 251 17.02 -6.31 -15.84
N ARG A 252 17.20 -6.69 -14.59
CA ARG A 252 16.52 -6.09 -13.45
C ARG A 252 17.11 -4.71 -13.15
N ILE A 253 16.24 -3.71 -13.05
CA ILE A 253 16.55 -2.32 -12.74
C ILE A 253 15.83 -1.97 -11.44
N THR A 254 16.59 -1.61 -10.41
CA THR A 254 16.07 -1.28 -9.08
C THR A 254 16.18 0.22 -8.85
N PHE A 255 15.06 0.92 -8.71
CA PHE A 255 15.00 2.35 -8.45
C PHE A 255 15.06 2.61 -6.97
N ILE A 256 15.95 3.53 -6.57
CA ILE A 256 16.23 3.85 -5.16
C ILE A 256 16.15 5.36 -4.96
N LYS A 257 15.41 5.78 -3.93
CA LYS A 257 15.52 7.13 -3.37
C LYS A 257 16.61 7.13 -2.31
N ALA A 258 17.69 7.87 -2.52
CA ALA A 258 18.71 8.06 -1.49
C ALA A 258 18.23 9.03 -0.40
N LEU A 259 18.26 8.61 0.85
CA LEU A 259 17.88 9.42 2.01
C LEU A 259 19.09 10.05 2.69
N SER A 260 20.22 9.35 2.73
CA SER A 260 21.50 9.85 3.26
C SER A 260 22.68 9.27 2.50
N GLY A 261 23.84 9.89 2.65
CA GLY A 261 25.13 9.40 2.16
C GLY A 261 25.29 9.41 0.64
N LYS A 262 26.17 8.56 0.18
CA LYS A 262 26.54 8.37 -1.23
C LYS A 262 26.68 6.91 -1.57
N LEU A 263 26.40 6.57 -2.83
CA LEU A 263 26.57 5.23 -3.38
C LEU A 263 27.33 5.31 -4.70
N LYS A 264 28.36 4.50 -4.85
CA LYS A 264 29.19 4.44 -6.06
C LYS A 264 29.00 3.16 -6.83
N VAL A 265 29.31 3.20 -8.12
CA VAL A 265 29.43 2.00 -8.92
C VAL A 265 30.50 1.08 -8.32
N ARG A 266 30.19 -0.20 -8.22
CA ARG A 266 30.97 -1.27 -7.58
C ARG A 266 30.92 -1.32 -6.06
N ASP A 267 30.22 -0.41 -5.39
CA ASP A 267 29.95 -0.54 -3.95
C ASP A 267 29.13 -1.80 -3.67
N GLU A 268 29.29 -2.35 -2.48
CA GLU A 268 28.52 -3.47 -1.96
C GLU A 268 27.42 -2.95 -1.03
N ILE A 269 26.19 -3.40 -1.28
CA ILE A 269 25.05 -3.12 -0.39
C ILE A 269 24.77 -4.36 0.46
N GLU A 270 24.60 -4.16 1.75
CA GLU A 270 24.22 -5.18 2.71
C GLU A 270 22.68 -5.30 2.77
N ILE A 271 22.18 -6.50 2.52
CA ILE A 271 20.74 -6.81 2.49
C ILE A 271 20.50 -7.85 3.60
N TYR A 272 19.51 -7.59 4.44
CA TYR A 272 19.11 -8.51 5.50
C TYR A 272 17.90 -9.34 5.04
N LYS A 273 18.06 -10.66 4.99
CA LYS A 273 16.97 -11.61 4.72
C LYS A 273 16.81 -12.52 5.96
N GLY A 274 15.91 -12.11 6.87
CA GLY A 274 15.85 -12.66 8.20
C GLY A 274 17.14 -12.36 8.97
N GLU A 275 17.79 -13.38 9.52
CA GLU A 275 19.08 -13.24 10.22
C GLU A 275 20.31 -13.28 9.29
N GLN A 276 20.11 -13.62 8.03
CA GLN A 276 21.20 -13.72 7.06
C GLN A 276 21.52 -12.36 6.44
N LYS A 277 22.80 -12.00 6.48
CA LYS A 277 23.37 -10.82 5.86
C LYS A 277 23.98 -11.20 4.52
N ILE A 278 23.42 -10.71 3.43
CA ILE A 278 23.88 -10.96 2.07
C ILE A 278 24.42 -9.66 1.48
N LYS A 279 25.51 -9.74 0.74
CA LYS A 279 26.10 -8.59 0.05
C LYS A 279 25.87 -8.71 -1.45
N GLU A 280 25.32 -7.67 -2.05
CA GLU A 280 25.18 -7.53 -3.49
C GLU A 280 25.95 -6.32 -4.00
N LYS A 281 26.50 -6.42 -5.21
CA LYS A 281 27.36 -5.40 -5.81
C LYS A 281 26.62 -4.58 -6.86
N ILE A 282 26.78 -3.26 -6.80
CA ILE A 282 26.24 -2.34 -7.80
C ILE A 282 27.03 -2.44 -9.11
N SER A 283 26.34 -2.79 -10.19
CA SER A 283 26.96 -2.89 -11.52
C SER A 283 26.92 -1.56 -12.29
N SER A 284 25.82 -0.82 -12.22
CA SER A 284 25.69 0.50 -12.84
C SER A 284 24.73 1.38 -12.04
N ILE A 285 24.90 2.70 -12.16
CA ILE A 285 23.99 3.71 -11.60
C ILE A 285 23.46 4.55 -12.77
N ARG A 286 22.14 4.78 -12.81
CA ARG A 286 21.44 5.49 -13.89
C ARG A 286 20.40 6.45 -13.33
N ILE A 287 20.27 7.64 -13.91
CA ILE A 287 19.11 8.51 -13.67
C ILE A 287 18.22 8.47 -14.91
N TYR A 288 16.97 8.10 -14.72
CA TYR A 288 15.98 8.03 -15.78
C TYR A 288 15.20 9.33 -15.92
N ASN A 289 14.92 9.70 -17.17
CA ASN A 289 14.01 10.77 -17.53
C ASN A 289 13.07 10.23 -18.63
N GLY A 290 11.88 9.76 -18.23
CA GLY A 290 11.03 8.91 -19.05
C GLY A 290 11.77 7.62 -19.43
N ASN A 291 11.80 7.29 -20.72
CA ASN A 291 12.47 6.09 -21.24
C ASN A 291 13.99 6.25 -21.46
N LYS A 292 14.54 7.46 -21.30
CA LYS A 292 15.97 7.73 -21.48
C LYS A 292 16.67 7.78 -20.13
N PHE A 293 17.96 7.42 -20.12
CA PHE A 293 18.77 7.52 -18.92
C PHE A 293 20.15 8.09 -19.19
N ILE A 294 20.75 8.62 -18.14
CA ILE A 294 22.17 8.99 -18.08
C ILE A 294 22.85 8.10 -17.04
N SER A 295 24.08 7.63 -17.35
CA SER A 295 24.88 6.85 -16.40
C SER A 295 25.69 7.78 -15.51
N LEU A 296 25.82 7.42 -14.24
CA LEU A 296 26.58 8.12 -13.22
C LEU A 296 27.57 7.16 -12.57
N ASP A 297 28.69 7.72 -12.07
CA ASP A 297 29.64 6.97 -11.25
C ASP A 297 29.22 6.94 -9.77
N GLU A 298 28.48 7.97 -9.32
CA GLU A 298 28.05 8.14 -7.93
C GLU A 298 26.64 8.76 -7.88
N ALA A 299 25.78 8.25 -6.99
CA ALA A 299 24.52 8.88 -6.59
C ALA A 299 24.63 9.39 -5.15
N GLN A 300 23.93 10.46 -4.82
CA GLN A 300 24.00 11.13 -3.51
C GLN A 300 22.62 11.28 -2.89
N ALA A 301 22.59 11.49 -1.58
CA ALA A 301 21.37 11.79 -0.85
C ALA A 301 20.50 12.84 -1.55
N GLY A 302 19.20 12.56 -1.64
CA GLY A 302 18.22 13.34 -2.38
C GLY A 302 18.00 12.89 -3.84
N ASP A 303 18.88 12.08 -4.44
CA ASP A 303 18.67 11.57 -5.79
C ASP A 303 17.62 10.43 -5.80
N ILE A 304 16.87 10.36 -6.90
CA ILE A 304 16.20 9.12 -7.33
C ILE A 304 16.99 8.57 -8.51
N PHE A 305 17.54 7.40 -8.33
CA PHE A 305 18.38 6.74 -9.31
C PHE A 305 18.06 5.25 -9.41
N ALA A 306 18.46 4.65 -10.48
CA ALA A 306 18.28 3.23 -10.71
C ALA A 306 19.63 2.52 -10.73
N VAL A 307 19.66 1.30 -10.19
CA VAL A 307 20.85 0.46 -10.18
C VAL A 307 20.58 -0.87 -10.84
N THR A 308 21.65 -1.48 -11.38
CA THR A 308 21.67 -2.88 -11.80
C THR A 308 22.63 -3.66 -10.91
N GLY A 309 22.43 -4.99 -10.81
CA GLY A 309 23.25 -5.88 -9.98
C GLY A 309 22.58 -6.30 -8.67
N LEU A 310 21.42 -5.74 -8.33
CA LEU A 310 20.62 -6.17 -7.17
C LEU A 310 19.53 -7.16 -7.60
N SER A 311 19.44 -8.29 -6.90
CA SER A 311 18.48 -9.36 -7.22
C SER A 311 17.48 -9.65 -6.09
N LEU A 312 17.83 -9.35 -4.84
CA LEU A 312 17.11 -9.78 -3.65
C LEU A 312 16.11 -8.76 -3.09
N LEU A 313 16.24 -7.49 -3.44
CA LEU A 313 15.39 -6.41 -2.94
C LEU A 313 14.04 -6.38 -3.65
N ASN A 314 12.99 -6.04 -2.93
CA ASN A 314 11.66 -5.78 -3.48
C ASN A 314 11.30 -4.29 -3.38
N ALA A 315 10.31 -3.85 -4.15
CA ALA A 315 9.77 -2.50 -4.00
C ALA A 315 9.19 -2.33 -2.57
N GLY A 316 9.55 -1.23 -1.90
CA GLY A 316 9.27 -0.99 -0.48
C GLY A 316 10.36 -1.44 0.49
N ASP A 317 11.38 -2.17 0.03
CA ASP A 317 12.50 -2.53 0.89
C ASP A 317 13.40 -1.31 1.15
N VAL A 318 14.07 -1.33 2.30
CA VAL A 318 15.07 -0.34 2.68
C VAL A 318 16.47 -0.89 2.47
N VAL A 319 17.42 -0.03 2.17
CA VAL A 319 18.83 -0.38 1.93
C VAL A 319 19.75 0.48 2.78
N GLY A 320 20.89 -0.10 3.15
CA GLY A 320 21.92 0.60 3.95
C GLY A 320 21.61 0.62 5.44
N ASN A 321 21.76 1.76 6.09
CA ASN A 321 21.72 1.88 7.56
C ASN A 321 20.30 2.02 8.15
N LEU A 322 19.26 1.57 7.45
CA LEU A 322 17.87 1.56 7.91
C LEU A 322 17.44 0.14 8.30
N ASN A 323 16.78 0.01 9.45
CA ASN A 323 16.41 -1.29 10.02
C ASN A 323 14.92 -1.65 9.86
N GLU A 324 14.06 -0.72 9.44
CA GLU A 324 12.62 -0.97 9.37
C GLU A 324 12.13 -0.98 7.91
N LYS A 325 11.45 -2.08 7.55
CA LYS A 325 10.71 -2.13 6.28
C LYS A 325 9.51 -1.19 6.35
N MET A 326 9.21 -0.58 5.22
CA MET A 326 7.99 0.21 5.08
C MET A 326 6.76 -0.68 5.15
N LYS A 327 5.84 -0.36 6.05
CA LYS A 327 4.53 -1.02 6.10
C LYS A 327 3.58 -0.30 5.16
N LEU A 328 3.28 -0.94 4.03
CA LEU A 328 2.23 -0.48 3.12
C LEU A 328 0.85 -0.79 3.74
N ASN A 329 -0.12 0.06 3.47
CA ASN A 329 -1.49 -0.03 4.01
C ASN A 329 -2.49 -0.49 2.96
N MET A 330 -2.21 -0.18 1.71
CA MET A 330 -3.02 -0.65 0.60
C MET A 330 -2.73 -2.13 0.39
N ILE A 331 -3.69 -2.98 0.74
CA ILE A 331 -3.58 -4.44 0.66
C ILE A 331 -4.63 -4.92 -0.33
N PRO A 332 -4.27 -5.76 -1.30
CA PRO A 332 -5.23 -6.41 -2.18
C PRO A 332 -6.25 -7.22 -1.38
N THR A 333 -7.52 -7.10 -1.77
CA THR A 333 -8.65 -7.79 -1.13
C THR A 333 -9.30 -8.84 -2.01
N LEU A 334 -8.87 -8.89 -3.26
CA LEU A 334 -9.38 -9.80 -4.28
C LEU A 334 -8.25 -10.71 -4.78
N MET A 335 -8.64 -11.89 -5.22
CA MET A 335 -7.76 -12.87 -5.85
C MET A 335 -8.40 -13.40 -7.13
N SER A 336 -7.60 -13.65 -8.15
CA SER A 336 -8.07 -14.30 -9.37
C SER A 336 -7.09 -15.36 -9.85
N SER A 337 -7.58 -16.41 -10.51
CA SER A 337 -6.74 -17.43 -11.14
C SER A 337 -6.41 -17.03 -12.58
N VAL A 338 -5.19 -17.33 -13.00
CA VAL A 338 -4.70 -17.08 -14.36
C VAL A 338 -5.13 -18.24 -15.26
N ILE A 339 -5.83 -17.93 -16.34
CA ILE A 339 -6.29 -18.90 -17.34
C ILE A 339 -5.41 -18.74 -18.59
N TYR A 340 -4.75 -19.81 -19.00
CA TYR A 340 -3.91 -19.85 -20.20
C TYR A 340 -4.06 -21.18 -20.94
N ASP A 341 -3.66 -21.21 -22.21
CA ASP A 341 -3.73 -22.42 -23.02
C ASP A 341 -2.74 -23.48 -22.48
N LYS A 342 -3.18 -24.73 -22.38
CA LYS A 342 -2.39 -25.86 -21.86
C LYS A 342 -1.16 -26.21 -22.72
N SER A 343 -1.01 -25.62 -23.90
CA SER A 343 0.19 -25.76 -24.71
C SER A 343 1.40 -25.02 -24.15
N TYR A 344 1.17 -24.02 -23.27
CA TYR A 344 2.26 -23.31 -22.60
C TYR A 344 2.79 -24.10 -21.41
N ASN A 345 4.10 -23.96 -21.17
CA ASN A 345 4.74 -24.59 -20.02
C ASN A 345 4.38 -23.82 -18.73
N GLU A 346 3.74 -24.47 -17.76
CA GLU A 346 3.31 -23.90 -16.49
C GLU A 346 4.44 -23.17 -15.74
N LYS A 347 5.64 -23.74 -15.73
CA LYS A 347 6.82 -23.14 -15.08
C LYS A 347 7.26 -21.84 -15.77
N GLU A 348 7.08 -21.75 -17.07
CA GLU A 348 7.42 -20.55 -17.84
C GLU A 348 6.38 -19.45 -17.58
N VAL A 349 5.10 -19.78 -17.59
CA VAL A 349 4.04 -18.84 -17.23
C VAL A 349 4.24 -18.33 -15.80
N LEU A 350 4.50 -19.22 -14.85
CA LEU A 350 4.78 -18.83 -13.46
C LEU A 350 6.00 -17.90 -13.37
N LYS A 351 7.05 -18.16 -14.14
CA LYS A 351 8.23 -17.27 -14.19
C LYS A 351 7.88 -15.87 -14.66
N TYR A 352 7.03 -15.72 -15.68
CA TYR A 352 6.58 -14.41 -16.15
C TYR A 352 5.80 -13.66 -15.07
N PHE A 353 4.90 -14.34 -14.37
CA PHE A 353 4.17 -13.74 -13.27
C PHE A 353 5.06 -13.38 -12.08
N LYS A 354 6.11 -14.17 -11.79
CA LYS A 354 7.12 -13.81 -10.77
C LYS A 354 7.96 -12.58 -11.15
N ILE A 355 8.14 -12.30 -12.43
CA ILE A 355 8.74 -11.04 -12.90
C ILE A 355 7.79 -9.87 -12.60
N LEU A 356 6.50 -10.02 -12.91
CA LEU A 356 5.49 -9.00 -12.60
C LEU A 356 5.32 -8.78 -11.10
N GLU A 357 5.37 -9.84 -10.29
CA GLU A 357 5.37 -9.74 -8.82
C GLU A 357 6.59 -8.97 -8.29
N ALA A 358 7.77 -9.15 -8.89
CA ALA A 358 8.94 -8.38 -8.47
C ALA A 358 8.78 -6.89 -8.77
N GLU A 359 8.05 -6.51 -9.82
CA GLU A 359 7.70 -5.13 -10.16
C GLU A 359 6.57 -4.61 -9.28
N ASP A 360 5.55 -5.41 -9.02
CA ASP A 360 4.43 -5.12 -8.11
C ASP A 360 4.24 -6.25 -7.07
N PRO A 361 4.88 -6.15 -5.90
CA PRO A 361 4.79 -7.16 -4.85
C PRO A 361 3.36 -7.40 -4.32
N ALA A 362 2.44 -6.45 -4.55
CA ALA A 362 1.04 -6.59 -4.16
C ALA A 362 0.33 -7.71 -4.94
N LEU A 363 0.82 -8.09 -6.13
CA LEU A 363 0.29 -9.21 -6.92
C LEU A 363 0.40 -10.55 -6.21
N ASN A 364 1.34 -10.72 -5.27
CA ASN A 364 1.54 -11.92 -4.45
C ASN A 364 1.18 -13.21 -5.20
N VAL A 365 1.98 -13.54 -6.20
CA VAL A 365 1.73 -14.65 -7.13
C VAL A 365 1.90 -15.99 -6.41
N LEU A 366 0.84 -16.77 -6.31
CA LEU A 366 0.81 -18.06 -5.64
C LEU A 366 0.62 -19.18 -6.68
N TRP A 367 1.31 -20.29 -6.46
CA TRP A 367 1.04 -21.54 -7.14
C TRP A 367 0.17 -22.43 -6.25
N ASN A 368 -1.01 -22.78 -6.72
CA ASN A 368 -1.90 -23.70 -6.01
C ASN A 368 -1.69 -25.13 -6.51
N ASP A 369 -1.03 -25.95 -5.71
CA ASP A 369 -0.71 -27.35 -6.05
C ASP A 369 -1.95 -28.22 -6.23
N SER A 370 -3.02 -27.96 -5.50
CA SER A 370 -4.25 -28.76 -5.53
C SER A 370 -4.99 -28.59 -6.86
N ASN A 371 -5.06 -27.37 -7.38
CA ASN A 371 -5.78 -27.06 -8.62
C ASN A 371 -4.82 -26.89 -9.81
N LYS A 372 -3.50 -26.86 -9.57
CA LYS A 372 -2.46 -26.54 -10.56
C LYS A 372 -2.73 -25.21 -11.28
N GLU A 373 -3.03 -24.19 -10.49
CA GLU A 373 -3.37 -22.86 -10.95
C GLU A 373 -2.40 -21.81 -10.42
N ILE A 374 -2.11 -20.81 -11.23
CA ILE A 374 -1.44 -19.58 -10.80
C ILE A 374 -2.52 -18.64 -10.30
N GLN A 375 -2.38 -18.12 -9.09
CA GLN A 375 -3.27 -17.16 -8.48
C GLN A 375 -2.55 -15.84 -8.26
N VAL A 376 -3.27 -14.72 -8.47
CA VAL A 376 -2.76 -13.35 -8.28
C VAL A 376 -3.70 -12.57 -7.39
N HIS A 377 -3.13 -11.77 -6.51
CA HIS A 377 -3.87 -10.81 -5.70
C HIS A 377 -4.03 -9.49 -6.44
N ILE A 378 -5.17 -8.84 -6.29
CA ILE A 378 -5.51 -7.61 -7.01
C ILE A 378 -6.33 -6.65 -6.16
N MET A 379 -6.26 -5.36 -6.48
CA MET A 379 -7.09 -4.31 -5.89
C MET A 379 -8.47 -4.23 -6.53
N GLY A 380 -8.56 -4.45 -7.85
CA GLY A 380 -9.79 -4.34 -8.61
C GLY A 380 -9.71 -4.96 -10.01
N LYS A 381 -10.86 -4.95 -10.71
CA LYS A 381 -11.00 -5.63 -12.01
C LYS A 381 -10.20 -4.96 -13.13
N ILE A 382 -10.03 -3.64 -13.09
CA ILE A 382 -9.25 -2.91 -14.12
C ILE A 382 -7.79 -3.33 -14.09
N GLN A 383 -7.24 -3.66 -12.91
CA GLN A 383 -5.89 -4.19 -12.80
C GLN A 383 -5.73 -5.51 -13.57
N LEU A 384 -6.73 -6.42 -13.56
CA LEU A 384 -6.68 -7.66 -14.35
C LEU A 384 -6.64 -7.39 -15.86
N GLU A 385 -7.45 -6.44 -16.34
CA GLU A 385 -7.47 -6.08 -17.75
C GLU A 385 -6.12 -5.51 -18.19
N VAL A 386 -5.50 -4.68 -17.35
CA VAL A 386 -4.16 -4.14 -17.61
C VAL A 386 -3.11 -5.26 -17.59
N LEU A 387 -3.15 -6.15 -16.62
CA LEU A 387 -2.25 -7.30 -16.55
C LEU A 387 -2.34 -8.19 -17.79
N LYS A 388 -3.55 -8.42 -18.31
CA LYS A 388 -3.78 -9.18 -19.55
C LYS A 388 -3.07 -8.54 -20.74
N GLU A 389 -3.16 -7.22 -20.88
CA GLU A 389 -2.49 -6.47 -21.95
C GLU A 389 -0.96 -6.47 -21.75
N VAL A 390 -0.47 -6.26 -20.51
CA VAL A 390 0.96 -6.27 -20.17
C VAL A 390 1.60 -7.62 -20.49
N VAL A 391 0.93 -8.73 -20.13
CA VAL A 391 1.44 -10.08 -20.38
C VAL A 391 1.48 -10.37 -21.88
N LEU A 392 0.46 -9.93 -22.63
CA LEU A 392 0.45 -10.07 -24.08
C LEU A 392 1.58 -9.27 -24.75
N ASP A 393 1.75 -8.01 -24.35
CA ASP A 393 2.74 -7.12 -24.96
C ASP A 393 4.18 -7.55 -24.67
N ARG A 394 4.47 -7.91 -23.40
CA ARG A 394 5.84 -8.21 -22.96
C ARG A 394 6.29 -9.63 -23.21
N PHE A 395 5.39 -10.60 -23.11
CA PHE A 395 5.72 -12.03 -23.17
C PHE A 395 5.07 -12.74 -24.35
N ASN A 396 4.28 -12.03 -25.17
CA ASN A 396 3.50 -12.58 -26.28
C ASN A 396 2.63 -13.78 -25.83
N LEU A 397 2.13 -13.73 -24.60
CA LEU A 397 1.34 -14.77 -23.99
C LEU A 397 -0.12 -14.33 -23.86
N LYS A 398 -1.04 -15.07 -24.50
CA LYS A 398 -2.48 -14.82 -24.35
C LYS A 398 -2.99 -15.51 -23.09
N ILE A 399 -3.53 -14.70 -22.17
CA ILE A 399 -4.12 -15.18 -20.93
C ILE A 399 -5.53 -14.61 -20.77
N ASP A 400 -6.28 -15.20 -19.87
CA ASP A 400 -7.49 -14.63 -19.27
C ASP A 400 -7.46 -14.82 -17.75
N PHE A 401 -8.43 -14.25 -17.06
CA PHE A 401 -8.54 -14.39 -15.61
C PHE A 401 -9.88 -15.01 -15.23
N GLY A 402 -9.87 -15.83 -14.20
CA GLY A 402 -11.08 -16.36 -13.58
C GLY A 402 -11.87 -15.27 -12.84
N PRO A 403 -13.05 -15.63 -12.30
CA PRO A 403 -13.83 -14.70 -11.48
C PRO A 403 -13.03 -14.25 -10.26
N CYS A 404 -13.17 -12.97 -9.89
CA CYS A 404 -12.58 -12.44 -8.67
C CYS A 404 -13.18 -13.15 -7.45
N LYS A 405 -12.31 -13.62 -6.56
CA LYS A 405 -12.68 -14.23 -5.28
C LYS A 405 -12.28 -13.27 -4.17
N ILE A 406 -13.14 -13.15 -3.16
CA ILE A 406 -12.84 -12.37 -1.96
C ILE A 406 -11.78 -13.10 -1.14
N MET A 407 -10.83 -12.36 -0.61
CA MET A 407 -9.83 -12.89 0.32
C MET A 407 -10.37 -12.79 1.73
N TYR A 408 -10.89 -13.91 2.23
CA TYR A 408 -11.33 -14.03 3.62
C TYR A 408 -10.14 -14.20 4.56
N LYS A 409 -10.37 -13.95 5.84
CA LYS A 409 -9.45 -14.28 6.95
C LYS A 409 -10.23 -14.97 8.06
N GLU A 410 -9.53 -15.57 9.00
CA GLU A 410 -10.14 -16.19 10.18
C GLU A 410 -9.51 -15.67 11.46
N THR A 411 -10.29 -15.64 12.54
CA THR A 411 -9.84 -15.29 13.89
C THR A 411 -10.64 -16.09 14.92
N ILE A 412 -10.38 -15.88 16.18
CA ILE A 412 -11.10 -16.50 17.30
C ILE A 412 -11.74 -15.43 18.18
N LYS A 413 -12.78 -15.83 18.94
CA LYS A 413 -13.49 -14.96 19.88
C LYS A 413 -13.12 -15.21 21.34
N ASN A 414 -12.68 -16.42 21.67
CA ASN A 414 -12.38 -16.82 23.04
C ASN A 414 -10.93 -17.23 23.21
N SER A 415 -10.42 -17.11 24.43
CA SER A 415 -9.08 -17.61 24.78
C SER A 415 -9.05 -19.12 24.87
N VAL A 416 -8.07 -19.76 24.27
CA VAL A 416 -7.88 -21.21 24.29
C VAL A 416 -6.44 -21.58 24.52
N LYS A 417 -6.21 -22.80 25.03
CA LYS A 417 -4.88 -23.42 25.12
C LYS A 417 -4.76 -24.53 24.08
N GLY A 418 -3.68 -24.48 23.31
CA GLY A 418 -3.37 -25.48 22.30
C GLY A 418 -2.09 -26.24 22.68
N TYR A 419 -2.12 -27.55 22.47
CA TYR A 419 -1.07 -28.49 22.85
C TYR A 419 -0.63 -29.26 21.63
N GLY A 420 0.66 -29.24 21.32
CA GLY A 420 1.23 -29.95 20.19
C GLY A 420 2.37 -30.85 20.61
N HIS A 421 2.28 -32.13 20.24
CA HIS A 421 3.31 -33.12 20.50
C HIS A 421 3.74 -33.78 19.20
N PHE A 422 5.05 -33.93 19.01
CA PHE A 422 5.63 -34.58 17.85
C PHE A 422 6.77 -35.49 18.26
N GLU A 423 6.49 -36.82 18.28
CA GLU A 423 7.42 -37.85 18.75
C GLU A 423 7.37 -39.09 17.82
N PRO A 424 7.68 -38.97 16.52
CA PRO A 424 8.01 -40.14 15.71
C PRO A 424 9.37 -40.71 16.14
N LEU A 425 9.71 -41.93 15.68
CA LEU A 425 10.95 -42.59 16.08
C LEU A 425 12.20 -41.71 15.94
N LYS A 426 12.93 -41.49 17.04
CA LYS A 426 14.13 -40.63 17.16
C LYS A 426 13.86 -39.12 17.01
N HIS A 427 12.64 -38.66 17.13
CA HIS A 427 12.27 -37.25 17.18
C HIS A 427 11.48 -36.96 18.46
N TYR A 428 11.53 -35.74 18.96
CA TYR A 428 10.76 -35.33 20.12
C TYR A 428 10.64 -33.82 20.23
N ALA A 429 9.42 -33.31 20.27
CA ALA A 429 9.15 -31.94 20.70
C ALA A 429 7.72 -31.83 21.25
N GLU A 430 7.55 -31.04 22.30
CA GLU A 430 6.25 -30.66 22.84
C GLU A 430 6.19 -29.14 23.02
N VAL A 431 5.05 -28.53 22.65
CA VAL A 431 4.83 -27.08 22.71
C VAL A 431 3.41 -26.82 23.20
N HIS A 432 3.29 -25.98 24.22
CA HIS A 432 2.01 -25.50 24.74
C HIS A 432 1.86 -24.00 24.47
N LEU A 433 0.78 -23.63 23.80
CA LEU A 433 0.45 -22.27 23.43
C LEU A 433 -0.86 -21.82 24.07
N LYS A 434 -0.95 -20.55 24.44
CA LYS A 434 -2.21 -19.86 24.67
C LYS A 434 -2.51 -18.99 23.46
N ILE A 435 -3.73 -19.04 22.96
CA ILE A 435 -4.18 -18.27 21.80
C ILE A 435 -5.34 -17.42 22.28
N GLU A 436 -5.23 -16.11 22.10
CA GLU A 436 -6.19 -15.11 22.56
C GLU A 436 -6.55 -14.16 21.42
N GLU A 437 -7.72 -13.56 21.46
CA GLU A 437 -8.14 -12.52 20.52
C GLU A 437 -7.20 -11.30 20.62
N ASN A 438 -6.85 -10.73 19.48
CA ASN A 438 -6.24 -9.41 19.35
C ASN A 438 -7.24 -8.42 18.76
N PRO A 439 -7.07 -7.11 18.99
CA PRO A 439 -7.85 -6.09 18.29
C PRO A 439 -7.69 -6.21 16.77
N ARG A 440 -8.73 -5.83 16.03
CA ARG A 440 -8.73 -5.88 14.57
C ARG A 440 -7.56 -5.09 13.96
N GLY A 441 -6.89 -5.70 12.98
CA GLY A 441 -5.75 -5.12 12.29
C GLY A 441 -4.40 -5.28 12.98
N TYR A 442 -4.33 -5.91 14.15
CA TYR A 442 -3.07 -6.18 14.85
C TYR A 442 -2.32 -7.39 14.30
N GLY A 443 -3.00 -8.26 13.53
CA GLY A 443 -2.41 -9.49 13.02
C GLY A 443 -2.03 -10.47 14.12
N ILE A 444 -1.03 -11.32 13.84
CA ILE A 444 -0.50 -12.27 14.81
C ILE A 444 0.55 -11.58 15.66
N THR A 445 0.39 -11.64 16.98
CA THR A 445 1.40 -11.17 17.94
C THR A 445 1.91 -12.33 18.81
N PHE A 446 3.12 -12.22 19.32
CA PHE A 446 3.74 -13.28 20.12
C PHE A 446 4.22 -12.75 21.47
N GLU A 447 3.91 -13.49 22.52
CA GLU A 447 4.43 -13.29 23.87
C GLU A 447 5.12 -14.58 24.35
N ASN A 448 6.22 -14.45 25.10
CA ASN A 448 6.93 -15.58 25.65
C ASN A 448 6.80 -15.57 27.19
N LYS A 449 6.20 -16.63 27.75
CA LYS A 449 6.10 -16.88 29.20
C LYS A 449 6.76 -18.20 29.63
N CYS A 450 7.41 -18.91 28.68
CA CYS A 450 8.08 -20.15 28.94
C CYS A 450 9.30 -19.93 29.81
N HIS A 451 9.45 -20.76 30.84
CA HIS A 451 10.64 -20.72 31.72
C HIS A 451 11.87 -21.25 30.99
N ALA A 452 13.06 -20.72 31.35
CA ALA A 452 14.33 -21.15 30.75
C ALA A 452 14.73 -22.59 31.13
N ASP A 453 14.16 -23.13 32.20
CA ASP A 453 14.38 -24.51 32.61
C ASP A 453 13.58 -25.51 31.76
N ASP A 454 12.47 -25.10 31.18
CA ASP A 454 11.65 -25.94 30.31
C ASP A 454 12.25 -26.01 28.90
N LEU A 455 12.56 -24.84 28.33
CA LEU A 455 13.16 -24.69 27.01
C LEU A 455 14.24 -23.63 27.03
N THR A 456 15.37 -23.93 26.39
CA THR A 456 16.46 -22.94 26.23
C THR A 456 15.97 -21.73 25.42
N THR A 457 16.60 -20.56 25.61
CA THR A 457 16.28 -19.34 24.84
C THR A 457 16.35 -19.56 23.32
N GLY A 458 17.27 -20.41 22.83
CA GLY A 458 17.36 -20.76 21.41
C GLY A 458 16.13 -21.51 20.91
N GLN A 459 15.62 -22.48 21.69
CA GLN A 459 14.41 -23.24 21.37
C GLN A 459 13.16 -22.37 21.40
N GLN A 460 13.05 -21.47 22.40
CA GLN A 460 11.96 -20.50 22.49
C GLN A 460 11.93 -19.56 21.27
N ASN A 461 13.10 -19.07 20.84
CA ASN A 461 13.21 -18.24 19.63
C ASN A 461 12.89 -19.03 18.36
N LEU A 462 13.23 -20.32 18.32
CA LEU A 462 12.90 -21.19 17.19
C LEU A 462 11.38 -21.37 17.06
N ILE A 463 10.67 -21.61 18.17
CA ILE A 463 9.19 -21.67 18.19
C ILE A 463 8.59 -20.35 17.69
N LYS A 464 9.09 -19.20 18.18
CA LYS A 464 8.68 -17.89 17.68
C LYS A 464 8.88 -17.77 16.15
N THR A 465 10.03 -18.23 15.65
CA THR A 465 10.32 -18.21 14.21
C THR A 465 9.30 -19.02 13.44
N HIS A 466 8.93 -20.22 13.91
CA HIS A 466 7.95 -21.07 13.26
C HIS A 466 6.54 -20.48 13.23
N ILE A 467 6.15 -19.68 14.23
CA ILE A 467 4.87 -18.96 14.23
C ILE A 467 4.83 -17.90 13.10
N PHE A 468 5.97 -17.28 12.76
CA PHE A 468 6.03 -16.19 11.79
C PHE A 468 6.61 -16.59 10.42
N GLU A 469 7.07 -17.83 10.24
CA GLU A 469 7.70 -18.26 8.98
C GLU A 469 6.72 -18.40 7.81
N ARG A 470 5.42 -18.54 8.11
CA ARG A 470 4.35 -18.64 7.13
C ARG A 470 3.00 -18.18 7.68
N ASN A 471 2.02 -17.99 6.79
CA ASN A 471 0.63 -17.80 7.17
C ASN A 471 0.05 -19.14 7.66
N HIS A 472 -0.84 -19.10 8.64
CA HIS A 472 -1.50 -20.28 9.18
C HIS A 472 -2.96 -20.35 8.72
N HIS A 473 -3.40 -21.52 8.31
CA HIS A 473 -4.78 -21.75 7.87
C HIS A 473 -5.76 -21.87 9.02
N GLY A 474 -6.90 -21.21 8.94
CA GLY A 474 -8.02 -21.40 9.84
C GLY A 474 -8.78 -22.69 9.58
N LEU A 475 -9.90 -22.91 10.29
CA LEU A 475 -10.67 -24.14 10.26
C LEU A 475 -11.95 -24.05 9.44
N LEU A 476 -12.46 -22.84 9.19
CA LEU A 476 -13.76 -22.62 8.55
C LEU A 476 -13.66 -22.71 7.02
N THR A 477 -12.69 -22.01 6.46
CA THR A 477 -12.49 -21.87 5.01
C THR A 477 -11.07 -22.18 4.56
N GLY A 478 -10.15 -22.42 5.51
CA GLY A 478 -8.72 -22.53 5.25
C GLY A 478 -8.06 -21.20 4.94
N SER A 479 -8.75 -20.09 5.21
CA SER A 479 -8.18 -18.75 5.06
C SER A 479 -7.16 -18.46 6.15
N ASP A 480 -6.27 -17.49 5.89
CA ASP A 480 -5.22 -17.12 6.84
C ASP A 480 -5.79 -16.62 8.16
N ILE A 481 -5.26 -17.10 9.29
CA ILE A 481 -5.61 -16.56 10.61
C ILE A 481 -4.97 -15.19 10.80
N THR A 482 -5.69 -14.31 11.50
CA THR A 482 -5.25 -12.96 11.85
C THR A 482 -5.84 -12.53 13.19
N ASP A 483 -5.32 -11.43 13.73
CA ASP A 483 -5.82 -10.80 14.95
C ASP A 483 -5.89 -11.77 16.14
N VAL A 484 -4.78 -12.51 16.33
CA VAL A 484 -4.58 -13.42 17.45
C VAL A 484 -3.27 -13.15 18.17
N LYS A 485 -3.29 -13.23 19.49
CA LYS A 485 -2.10 -13.21 20.32
C LYS A 485 -1.74 -14.63 20.70
N ILE A 486 -0.53 -15.05 20.36
CA ILE A 486 0.00 -16.37 20.67
C ILE A 486 1.02 -16.23 21.79
N THR A 487 0.79 -16.88 22.94
CA THR A 487 1.70 -16.89 24.07
C THR A 487 2.29 -18.29 24.23
N LEU A 488 3.62 -18.40 24.21
CA LEU A 488 4.31 -19.64 24.54
C LEU A 488 4.26 -19.83 26.07
N LEU A 489 3.59 -20.89 26.53
CA LEU A 489 3.46 -21.19 27.96
C LEU A 489 4.61 -22.05 28.46
N THR A 490 4.81 -23.21 27.84
CA THR A 490 5.87 -24.17 28.16
C THR A 490 6.11 -25.08 26.97
N GLY A 491 7.07 -25.95 27.07
CA GLY A 491 7.36 -27.00 26.11
C GLY A 491 8.47 -27.91 26.62
N ARG A 492 8.74 -28.96 25.86
CA ARG A 492 9.76 -29.94 26.24
C ARG A 492 10.59 -30.39 25.05
N ALA A 493 11.88 -30.56 25.31
CA ALA A 493 12.85 -31.08 24.36
C ALA A 493 13.52 -32.33 24.92
N HIS A 494 14.09 -33.14 24.05
CA HIS A 494 14.93 -34.29 24.46
C HIS A 494 16.35 -34.10 23.90
N ASN A 495 17.35 -34.14 24.77
CA ASN A 495 18.75 -33.81 24.45
C ASN A 495 19.36 -34.59 23.25
N LYS A 496 18.84 -35.78 22.94
CA LYS A 496 19.36 -36.65 21.87
C LYS A 496 18.42 -36.78 20.67
N HIS A 497 17.16 -36.36 20.79
CA HIS A 497 16.12 -36.65 19.83
C HIS A 497 15.37 -35.41 19.34
N THR A 498 15.70 -34.22 19.84
CA THR A 498 15.07 -33.00 19.37
C THR A 498 15.93 -32.34 18.30
N GLU A 499 15.38 -32.20 17.10
CA GLU A 499 15.92 -31.43 16.00
C GLU A 499 15.06 -30.18 15.74
N GLY A 500 15.60 -29.17 15.01
CA GLY A 500 14.87 -27.92 14.77
C GLY A 500 13.51 -28.09 14.10
N GLY A 501 13.39 -29.05 13.19
CA GLY A 501 12.14 -29.38 12.51
C GLY A 501 11.04 -29.95 13.41
N ASP A 502 11.41 -30.55 14.54
CA ASP A 502 10.43 -31.12 15.48
C ASP A 502 9.62 -30.03 16.17
N PHE A 503 10.26 -28.93 16.52
CA PHE A 503 9.55 -27.77 17.08
C PHE A 503 8.60 -27.12 16.08
N ARG A 504 8.93 -27.16 14.77
CA ARG A 504 8.01 -26.71 13.73
C ARG A 504 6.72 -27.53 13.77
N GLU A 505 6.86 -28.84 13.75
CA GLU A 505 5.74 -29.78 13.77
C GLU A 505 4.90 -29.64 15.05
N ALA A 506 5.54 -29.58 16.22
CA ALA A 506 4.85 -29.41 17.49
C ALA A 506 4.14 -28.07 17.59
N THR A 507 4.77 -26.96 17.13
CA THR A 507 4.17 -25.61 17.15
C THR A 507 2.92 -25.54 16.27
N PHE A 508 2.98 -26.09 15.06
CA PHE A 508 1.84 -26.08 14.14
C PHE A 508 0.68 -26.93 14.68
N ARG A 509 0.97 -28.07 15.28
CA ARG A 509 -0.04 -28.91 15.95
C ARG A 509 -0.66 -28.21 17.15
N ALA A 510 0.15 -27.54 17.98
CA ALA A 510 -0.34 -26.76 19.11
C ALA A 510 -1.29 -25.66 18.67
N LEU A 511 -0.89 -24.89 17.65
CA LEU A 511 -1.74 -23.83 17.09
C LEU A 511 -3.06 -24.42 16.54
N ARG A 512 -2.97 -25.45 15.71
CA ARG A 512 -4.12 -26.06 15.07
C ARG A 512 -5.08 -26.71 16.08
N GLN A 513 -4.54 -27.41 17.08
CA GLN A 513 -5.31 -28.04 18.16
C GLN A 513 -6.04 -26.98 19.01
N GLY A 514 -5.39 -25.84 19.27
CA GLY A 514 -6.03 -24.71 19.94
C GLY A 514 -7.21 -24.15 19.13
N LEU A 515 -7.05 -23.98 17.81
CA LEU A 515 -8.13 -23.51 16.94
C LEU A 515 -9.34 -24.48 16.93
N GLU A 516 -9.13 -25.80 17.06
CA GLU A 516 -10.23 -26.77 17.16
C GLU A 516 -11.11 -26.56 18.41
N LYS A 517 -10.56 -25.99 19.47
CA LYS A 517 -11.28 -25.67 20.70
C LYS A 517 -11.89 -24.27 20.70
N ALA A 518 -11.45 -23.42 19.79
CA ALA A 518 -11.84 -22.03 19.73
C ALA A 518 -13.19 -21.84 19.04
N GLU A 519 -13.89 -20.76 19.42
CA GLU A 519 -14.98 -20.19 18.62
C GLU A 519 -14.37 -19.41 17.44
N ASN A 520 -14.27 -20.08 16.29
CA ASN A 520 -13.67 -19.49 15.10
C ASN A 520 -14.64 -18.55 14.40
N ILE A 521 -14.15 -17.40 13.93
CA ILE A 521 -14.91 -16.38 13.24
C ILE A 521 -14.31 -16.15 11.86
N LEU A 522 -15.18 -16.13 10.83
CA LEU A 522 -14.80 -15.73 9.48
C LEU A 522 -14.82 -14.21 9.37
N LEU A 523 -13.76 -13.66 8.81
CA LEU A 523 -13.61 -12.23 8.54
C LEU A 523 -13.61 -11.98 7.03
N GLU A 524 -14.28 -10.90 6.61
CA GLU A 524 -14.24 -10.40 5.25
C GLU A 524 -13.66 -8.98 5.20
N PRO A 525 -13.09 -8.58 4.05
CA PRO A 525 -12.60 -7.22 3.88
C PRO A 525 -13.77 -6.23 3.72
N PHE A 526 -13.62 -5.04 4.27
CA PHE A 526 -14.57 -3.94 4.19
C PHE A 526 -13.99 -2.76 3.42
N TYR A 527 -14.87 -2.05 2.72
CA TYR A 527 -14.61 -0.71 2.20
C TYR A 527 -15.24 0.34 3.12
N LYS A 528 -14.51 1.41 3.38
CA LYS A 528 -15.09 2.70 3.71
C LYS A 528 -15.51 3.35 2.41
N PHE A 529 -16.74 3.84 2.32
CA PHE A 529 -17.24 4.48 1.11
C PHE A 529 -17.62 5.93 1.35
N ILE A 530 -17.49 6.74 0.29
CA ILE A 530 -18.01 8.09 0.16
C ILE A 530 -18.81 8.13 -1.12
N ILE A 531 -20.09 8.43 -1.05
CA ILE A 531 -21.01 8.49 -2.18
C ILE A 531 -21.56 9.90 -2.27
N ASP A 532 -21.31 10.58 -3.40
CA ASP A 532 -21.82 11.91 -3.70
C ASP A 532 -22.85 11.79 -4.83
N VAL A 533 -24.11 12.15 -4.57
CA VAL A 533 -25.22 12.07 -5.55
C VAL A 533 -26.13 13.27 -5.45
N GLU A 534 -26.97 13.51 -6.47
CA GLU A 534 -28.05 14.48 -6.38
C GLU A 534 -29.13 14.01 -5.38
N LEU A 535 -29.80 14.95 -4.72
CA LEU A 535 -30.78 14.67 -3.64
C LEU A 535 -31.88 13.70 -4.08
N GLU A 536 -32.27 13.72 -5.35
CA GLU A 536 -33.28 12.80 -5.91
C GLU A 536 -32.91 11.32 -5.82
N TYR A 537 -31.60 10.99 -5.77
CA TYR A 537 -31.10 9.61 -5.68
C TYR A 537 -30.88 9.13 -4.24
N LEU A 538 -31.04 10.00 -3.23
CA LEU A 538 -30.75 9.65 -1.82
C LEU A 538 -31.49 8.40 -1.37
N GLY A 539 -32.80 8.33 -1.59
CA GLY A 539 -33.60 7.18 -1.14
C GLY A 539 -33.16 5.86 -1.78
N LYS A 540 -32.79 5.89 -3.07
CA LYS A 540 -32.27 4.72 -3.78
C LYS A 540 -30.93 4.28 -3.20
N VAL A 541 -29.99 5.21 -3.01
CA VAL A 541 -28.65 4.89 -2.47
C VAL A 541 -28.75 4.30 -1.07
N LEU A 542 -29.57 4.87 -0.18
CA LEU A 542 -29.75 4.32 1.16
C LEU A 542 -30.34 2.89 1.14
N ALA A 543 -31.32 2.64 0.28
CA ALA A 543 -31.89 1.29 0.11
C ALA A 543 -30.85 0.31 -0.46
N ASP A 544 -30.05 0.75 -1.42
CA ASP A 544 -28.99 -0.07 -2.00
C ASP A 544 -27.90 -0.41 -0.95
N ILE A 545 -27.46 0.58 -0.13
CA ILE A 545 -26.48 0.33 0.94
C ILE A 545 -26.99 -0.74 1.91
N GLN A 546 -28.27 -0.66 2.33
CA GLN A 546 -28.87 -1.67 3.20
C GLN A 546 -28.92 -3.05 2.55
N ARG A 547 -29.35 -3.12 1.27
CA ARG A 547 -29.37 -4.36 0.49
C ARG A 547 -27.98 -4.99 0.34
N LEU A 548 -26.94 -4.17 0.27
CA LEU A 548 -25.53 -4.57 0.16
C LEU A 548 -24.89 -4.86 1.54
N SER A 549 -25.67 -4.91 2.62
CA SER A 549 -25.18 -5.13 3.99
C SER A 549 -24.18 -4.08 4.47
N GLY A 550 -24.32 -2.84 3.98
CA GLY A 550 -23.50 -1.71 4.39
C GLY A 550 -24.14 -0.91 5.51
N GLU A 551 -23.29 -0.19 6.24
CA GLU A 551 -23.67 0.77 7.27
C GLU A 551 -23.34 2.19 6.78
N PHE A 552 -24.16 3.17 7.14
CA PHE A 552 -23.93 4.56 6.75
C PHE A 552 -24.14 5.54 7.90
N ASN A 553 -23.41 6.63 7.85
CA ASN A 553 -23.58 7.78 8.74
C ASN A 553 -24.72 8.68 8.23
N PRO A 554 -25.28 9.55 9.06
CA PRO A 554 -26.29 10.52 8.63
C PRO A 554 -25.81 11.27 7.37
N PRO A 555 -26.64 11.32 6.30
CA PRO A 555 -26.29 12.00 5.07
C PRO A 555 -26.07 13.51 5.27
N GLU A 556 -25.03 14.05 4.67
CA GLU A 556 -24.74 15.49 4.66
C GLU A 556 -25.30 16.10 3.38
N THR A 557 -26.21 17.09 3.52
CA THR A 557 -26.83 17.74 2.37
C THR A 557 -26.24 19.12 2.15
N ASN A 558 -25.78 19.38 0.92
CA ASN A 558 -25.30 20.69 0.50
C ASN A 558 -26.00 21.09 -0.81
N LEU A 559 -26.95 22.05 -0.72
CA LEU A 559 -27.81 22.46 -1.82
C LEU A 559 -28.56 21.26 -2.44
N ASN A 560 -28.24 20.91 -3.67
CA ASN A 560 -28.85 19.80 -4.41
C ASN A 560 -28.03 18.50 -4.37
N LYS A 561 -26.89 18.47 -3.70
CA LYS A 561 -26.02 17.29 -3.58
C LYS A 561 -26.09 16.71 -2.16
N VAL A 562 -25.98 15.41 -2.07
CA VAL A 562 -25.93 14.69 -0.81
C VAL A 562 -24.68 13.84 -0.78
N ARG A 563 -23.94 13.95 0.32
CA ARG A 563 -22.80 13.10 0.64
C ARG A 563 -23.23 12.05 1.66
N ILE A 564 -22.96 10.79 1.34
CA ILE A 564 -23.25 9.64 2.20
C ILE A 564 -21.93 8.94 2.46
N THR A 565 -21.54 8.85 3.72
CA THR A 565 -20.35 8.12 4.15
C THR A 565 -20.75 6.89 4.92
N GLY A 566 -19.92 5.84 4.84
CA GLY A 566 -20.22 4.62 5.53
C GLY A 566 -19.20 3.54 5.30
N ARG A 567 -19.58 2.30 5.61
CA ARG A 567 -18.76 1.11 5.53
C ARG A 567 -19.56 -0.05 4.97
N GLY A 568 -18.94 -0.91 4.16
CA GLY A 568 -19.64 -2.08 3.62
C GLY A 568 -18.68 -3.17 3.14
N PRO A 569 -19.18 -4.44 3.03
CA PRO A 569 -18.37 -5.57 2.59
C PRO A 569 -17.85 -5.39 1.16
N VAL A 570 -16.58 -5.74 0.94
CA VAL A 570 -16.00 -5.73 -0.42
C VAL A 570 -16.77 -6.65 -1.35
N SER A 571 -17.26 -7.78 -0.85
CA SER A 571 -18.00 -8.79 -1.60
C SER A 571 -19.25 -8.25 -2.30
N THR A 572 -19.91 -7.25 -1.71
CA THR A 572 -21.16 -6.66 -2.20
C THR A 572 -20.96 -5.29 -2.86
N PHE A 573 -19.93 -4.53 -2.43
CA PHE A 573 -19.68 -3.16 -2.89
C PHE A 573 -18.72 -3.05 -4.08
N MET A 574 -17.94 -4.09 -4.42
CA MET A 574 -16.88 -4.00 -5.44
C MET A 574 -17.38 -3.58 -6.83
N ASP A 575 -18.63 -3.85 -7.16
CA ASP A 575 -19.24 -3.50 -8.45
C ASP A 575 -20.21 -2.31 -8.35
N TYR A 576 -20.51 -1.82 -7.13
CA TYR A 576 -21.52 -0.79 -6.90
C TYR A 576 -21.17 0.56 -7.54
N SER A 577 -19.88 0.82 -7.79
CA SER A 577 -19.45 2.02 -8.53
C SER A 577 -20.06 2.12 -9.93
N MET A 578 -20.16 0.99 -10.63
CA MET A 578 -20.80 0.94 -11.96
C MET A 578 -22.30 1.21 -11.88
N ASP A 579 -22.95 0.68 -10.85
CA ASP A 579 -24.38 0.91 -10.63
C ASP A 579 -24.67 2.39 -10.34
N VAL A 580 -23.87 3.03 -9.46
CA VAL A 580 -24.01 4.46 -9.15
C VAL A 580 -23.87 5.31 -10.40
N ILE A 581 -22.84 5.08 -11.20
CA ILE A 581 -22.61 5.80 -12.45
C ILE A 581 -23.79 5.60 -13.42
N ALA A 582 -24.30 4.37 -13.53
CA ALA A 582 -25.37 4.02 -14.45
C ALA A 582 -26.70 4.74 -14.10
N PHE A 583 -27.19 4.64 -12.85
CA PHE A 583 -28.48 5.24 -12.52
C PHE A 583 -28.43 6.77 -12.34
N THR A 584 -27.25 7.34 -11.99
CA THR A 584 -27.06 8.78 -11.91
C THR A 584 -26.70 9.42 -13.25
N LYS A 585 -26.62 8.62 -14.32
CA LYS A 585 -26.22 9.08 -15.68
C LYS A 585 -24.85 9.77 -15.69
N GLY A 586 -23.92 9.26 -14.89
CA GLY A 586 -22.57 9.79 -14.77
C GLY A 586 -22.40 11.00 -13.84
N LYS A 587 -23.45 11.44 -13.14
CA LYS A 587 -23.40 12.58 -12.22
C LYS A 587 -23.07 12.19 -10.77
N GLY A 588 -23.30 10.93 -10.41
CA GLY A 588 -22.94 10.41 -9.09
C GLY A 588 -21.51 9.91 -9.07
N ASN A 589 -20.88 10.04 -7.91
CA ASN A 589 -19.54 9.56 -7.65
C ASN A 589 -19.53 8.66 -6.42
N ILE A 590 -18.70 7.62 -6.44
CA ILE A 590 -18.43 6.76 -5.30
C ILE A 590 -16.93 6.55 -5.18
N SER A 591 -16.42 6.70 -3.98
CA SER A 591 -15.05 6.32 -3.61
C SER A 591 -15.10 5.15 -2.65
N LEU A 592 -14.31 4.14 -2.92
CA LEU A 592 -14.18 2.93 -2.11
C LEU A 592 -12.73 2.84 -1.64
N MET A 593 -12.52 2.76 -0.33
CA MET A 593 -11.20 2.63 0.27
C MET A 593 -11.19 1.44 1.23
N PHE A 594 -10.18 0.59 1.16
CA PHE A 594 -10.03 -0.54 2.07
C PHE A 594 -9.99 -0.05 3.54
N ASP A 595 -10.85 -0.63 4.39
CA ASP A 595 -11.05 -0.25 5.80
C ASP A 595 -10.77 -1.41 6.77
N GLY A 596 -9.97 -2.38 6.33
CA GLY A 596 -9.62 -3.53 7.16
C GLY A 596 -10.59 -4.71 7.01
N TYR A 597 -10.47 -5.64 7.95
CA TYR A 597 -11.28 -6.85 8.01
C TYR A 597 -12.24 -6.79 9.20
N ASP A 598 -13.45 -7.29 9.00
CA ASP A 598 -14.45 -7.44 10.06
C ASP A 598 -15.28 -8.70 9.87
N VAL A 599 -16.18 -9.00 10.81
CA VAL A 599 -17.00 -10.20 10.80
C VAL A 599 -17.77 -10.32 9.49
N CYS A 600 -17.68 -11.48 8.85
CA CYS A 600 -18.35 -11.77 7.59
C CYS A 600 -19.88 -11.76 7.77
N HIS A 601 -20.60 -10.94 7.00
CA HIS A 601 -22.03 -10.75 7.12
C HIS A 601 -22.86 -12.00 6.76
N ASN A 602 -22.33 -12.90 5.94
CA ASN A 602 -22.97 -14.14 5.48
C ASN A 602 -22.04 -15.37 5.63
N SER A 603 -21.37 -15.48 6.78
CA SER A 603 -20.35 -16.49 7.06
C SER A 603 -20.77 -17.91 6.71
N ASP A 604 -22.00 -18.33 7.06
CA ASP A 604 -22.49 -19.68 6.84
C ASP A 604 -22.57 -20.03 5.34
N GLU A 605 -23.06 -19.11 4.51
CA GLU A 605 -23.13 -19.29 3.06
C GLU A 605 -21.73 -19.42 2.45
N VAL A 606 -20.78 -18.62 2.93
CA VAL A 606 -19.40 -18.64 2.45
C VAL A 606 -18.72 -19.96 2.81
N ILE A 607 -18.87 -20.42 4.05
CA ILE A 607 -18.32 -21.69 4.53
C ILE A 607 -18.88 -22.85 3.72
N GLU A 608 -20.20 -22.86 3.50
CA GLU A 608 -20.88 -23.91 2.71
C GLU A 608 -20.43 -23.90 1.24
N LYS A 609 -20.16 -22.73 0.68
CA LYS A 609 -19.68 -22.59 -0.70
C LYS A 609 -18.23 -23.05 -0.87
N ILE A 610 -17.34 -22.70 0.07
CA ILE A 610 -15.90 -23.03 0.00
C ILE A 610 -15.68 -24.51 0.30
N LYS A 611 -16.41 -25.09 1.25
CA LYS A 611 -16.34 -26.51 1.65
C LYS A 611 -14.91 -26.97 1.98
N TYR A 612 -14.18 -26.18 2.73
CA TYR A 612 -12.82 -26.51 3.13
C TYR A 612 -12.80 -27.77 4.01
N ASN A 613 -11.99 -28.74 3.62
CA ASN A 613 -11.81 -29.97 4.40
C ASN A 613 -10.55 -29.88 5.24
N LYS A 614 -10.70 -29.44 6.49
CA LYS A 614 -9.60 -29.28 7.45
C LYS A 614 -8.82 -30.56 7.73
N ASN A 615 -9.44 -31.73 7.58
CA ASN A 615 -8.80 -33.02 7.84
C ASN A 615 -7.99 -33.56 6.64
N ALA A 616 -8.23 -33.02 5.45
CA ALA A 616 -7.46 -33.33 4.25
C ALA A 616 -6.26 -32.41 4.04
N ASP A 617 -6.10 -31.38 4.88
CA ASP A 617 -4.97 -30.47 4.82
C ASP A 617 -3.71 -31.15 5.40
N ILE A 618 -2.81 -31.57 4.51
CA ILE A 618 -1.62 -32.34 4.86
C ILE A 618 -0.62 -31.50 5.66
N GLU A 619 -0.57 -30.20 5.40
CA GLU A 619 0.38 -29.28 6.03
C GLU A 619 -0.03 -28.85 7.43
N TYR A 620 -1.32 -28.96 7.76
CA TYR A 620 -1.91 -28.45 9.00
C TYR A 620 -2.75 -29.53 9.72
N SER A 621 -2.08 -30.46 10.38
CA SER A 621 -2.77 -31.47 11.20
C SER A 621 -3.03 -30.94 12.61
N SER A 622 -4.27 -31.13 13.09
CA SER A 622 -4.64 -30.89 14.49
C SER A 622 -4.21 -32.02 15.43
N ASN A 623 -3.86 -33.18 14.89
CA ASN A 623 -3.53 -34.38 15.65
C ASN A 623 -2.05 -34.37 16.07
N SER A 624 -1.77 -34.90 17.26
CA SER A 624 -0.41 -35.06 17.77
C SER A 624 0.16 -36.45 17.44
N VAL A 625 1.49 -36.55 17.43
CA VAL A 625 2.21 -37.80 17.19
C VAL A 625 2.96 -38.19 18.47
N PHE A 626 2.62 -39.32 19.05
CA PHE A 626 3.28 -39.88 20.24
C PHE A 626 4.02 -41.18 19.89
N CYS A 627 5.02 -41.55 20.69
CA CYS A 627 5.75 -42.79 20.53
C CYS A 627 5.20 -43.87 21.48
N SER A 628 4.79 -44.98 20.93
CA SER A 628 4.44 -46.16 21.73
C SER A 628 5.07 -47.41 21.11
N LYS A 629 5.75 -48.21 21.91
CA LYS A 629 6.47 -49.43 21.46
C LYS A 629 7.35 -49.23 20.26
N ALA A 630 8.12 -48.10 20.23
CA ALA A 630 8.99 -47.70 19.15
C ALA A 630 8.29 -47.43 17.80
N GLN A 631 7.02 -47.06 17.81
CA GLN A 631 6.25 -46.65 16.65
C GLN A 631 5.54 -45.32 16.92
N GLY A 632 5.52 -44.43 15.93
CA GLY A 632 4.74 -43.21 16.01
C GLY A 632 3.23 -43.50 15.91
N ILE A 633 2.46 -43.04 16.87
CA ILE A 633 1.01 -43.20 16.94
C ILE A 633 0.39 -41.82 16.79
N ILE A 634 -0.54 -41.66 15.86
CA ILE A 634 -1.34 -40.44 15.69
C ILE A 634 -2.47 -40.45 16.72
N VAL A 635 -2.50 -39.45 17.59
CA VAL A 635 -3.55 -39.26 18.58
C VAL A 635 -4.41 -38.09 18.16
N PRO A 636 -5.75 -38.27 18.05
CA PRO A 636 -6.67 -37.19 17.69
C PRO A 636 -6.57 -36.00 18.62
N TRP A 637 -6.82 -34.81 18.09
CA TRP A 637 -6.67 -33.54 18.81
C TRP A 637 -7.45 -33.45 20.12
N ASN A 638 -8.65 -34.05 20.19
CA ASN A 638 -9.53 -34.07 21.34
C ASN A 638 -9.08 -35.05 22.45
N GLU A 639 -8.16 -35.95 22.14
CA GLU A 639 -7.60 -36.92 23.10
C GLU A 639 -6.13 -36.58 23.47
N ALA A 640 -5.46 -35.78 22.65
CA ALA A 640 -4.02 -35.51 22.74
C ALA A 640 -3.59 -34.98 24.12
N GLU A 641 -4.43 -34.20 24.80
CA GLU A 641 -4.13 -33.64 26.12
C GLU A 641 -3.81 -34.70 27.19
N LYS A 642 -4.46 -35.84 27.11
CA LYS A 642 -4.28 -36.94 28.09
C LYS A 642 -2.89 -37.56 28.02
N TYR A 643 -2.17 -37.32 26.92
CA TYR A 643 -0.87 -37.93 26.63
C TYR A 643 0.29 -36.92 26.69
N MET A 644 0.02 -35.63 26.98
CA MET A 644 1.07 -34.61 27.07
C MET A 644 2.03 -34.93 28.22
N HIS A 645 3.30 -34.63 28.01
CA HIS A 645 4.37 -34.86 28.97
C HIS A 645 4.65 -33.65 29.87
N CYS A 646 4.28 -32.46 29.45
CA CYS A 646 4.32 -31.26 30.28
C CYS A 646 3.03 -31.13 31.09
N GLU A 647 3.10 -30.48 32.25
CA GLU A 647 1.91 -30.17 33.05
C GLU A 647 0.91 -29.33 32.25
N ILE A 648 -0.34 -29.71 32.31
CA ILE A 648 -1.45 -28.94 31.75
C ILE A 648 -1.87 -27.95 32.80
N PHE A 649 -1.60 -26.68 32.56
CA PHE A 649 -2.04 -25.61 33.46
C PHE A 649 -3.56 -25.51 33.39
N GLU A 650 -4.25 -25.91 34.43
CA GLU A 650 -5.64 -25.53 34.68
C GLU A 650 -5.69 -24.03 34.95
N GLU A 651 -6.79 -23.34 34.62
CA GLU A 651 -6.95 -21.88 34.76
C GLU A 651 -6.80 -21.38 36.20
#